data_11086d7af3ab0d750022f0f55231979e
#
_entry.id   11086d7af3ab0d750022f0f55231979e
#
_cell.length_a   1.000
_cell.length_b   1.000
_cell.length_c   1.000
_cell.angle_alpha   90.00
_cell.angle_beta   90.00
_cell.angle_gamma   90.00
#
_symmetry.space_group_name_H-M   'P 1'
#
loop_
_entity.id
_entity.type
_entity.pdbx_description
1 polymer ?
#
loop_
_entity_poly.entity_id
_entity_poly.type
_entity_poly.pdbx_seq_one_letter_code
_entity_poly.pdbx_strand_id
1 'polypeptide(L)'
;MQTKRWSFILLCNFLILSSYAEDFRLTAFHPAINGFSQGEKPLIRSQKDASDNQGIYKMWGDIEYKGDPWVRNISRPNTITHGLYNRHIALWASHGRFYNAKTGAWEWQRPNLFGTNEDLFTQTIVVPYLIPMLQNAGAVVFTPRERDWQKNEIIVDNDGNTDASVYTETTAKDIWRSTNTRGFAQHTGAYANGENPFEAGTARMTKTTTKERNTSEIVYRPQIPEAGRYVVYVSYQTVAGSISDAQYTIFHKGQKTVFKVNQQMGGGTWVYLGTFDFDRGCNPYNQVVLSNKSSQHGVVTGDAVRFGGGMGNIQRGGDVSNLPRSLEGARYYAQWAGAPYSVYNTKGGEDDYGDDINARSNMVNWLAGGSVFVPSLEGKGVPLELSLAVHSDAGFAENGTSLVGSLAICTTDYNDGRLNTNISRMISRDFADALLSDVTRDIRQTYHDWARRDLLDRNYSETRNPEIPSAILETMSHQNFPDMLRGQDPNFRFTLARSIYKTILRFITTQHGQSYTVEPLAPTDFAIAFVGKNKIKLSWTAVQDSLEPTASPTSYNVYMATGTGGFNNGRRTKRPSLTLELEPGVHYRFKVTAVNRGGESFPTEVLSAVYRSNTAKTILVVNGFHRLSGPTVINTEFEQGFDLNRDAGVSEGLTAGWAGAQQCFDKSCMGIEGPGGLGFGGDEMAGRFVMGNTFDYVATHTEAIASVARYNVVSCSSRAIESGKVQIGTYPCVDLILGLEKFTPSALRFYKTFTPKMQKILRAYTQKHGRLMVSGAYLGSDQTNTNGERFLAEVLKVKFSGTNRLDTLPYIKGMEQEFEIYQALNDKHYAAIAPDILEPLTPAYCALRYQNEQSAGVAYDGSDYKCFTMAFPFECIRSPKVRNDIMRGILTYLLK
;
A
#
# COMPACT_ATOMS: atom_id res chain seq x y z
N MET A 1 52.09 -24.76 33.11
CA MET A 1 51.20 -23.72 33.71
C MET A 1 50.51 -22.85 32.67
N GLN A 2 50.70 -23.03 31.39
CA GLN A 2 50.07 -22.27 30.29
C GLN A 2 48.81 -22.94 29.71
N THR A 3 48.62 -24.23 29.90
CA THR A 3 47.47 -24.96 29.32
C THR A 3 46.16 -24.84 30.10
N LYS A 4 46.17 -24.40 31.36
CA LYS A 4 44.93 -24.17 32.15
C LYS A 4 44.30 -22.80 31.97
N ARG A 5 45.01 -21.80 31.44
CA ARG A 5 44.44 -20.46 31.15
C ARG A 5 43.60 -20.40 29.87
N TRP A 6 43.91 -21.21 28.89
CA TRP A 6 43.16 -21.26 27.63
C TRP A 6 41.81 -21.97 27.76
N SER A 7 41.71 -22.99 28.62
CA SER A 7 40.42 -23.66 28.86
C SER A 7 39.39 -22.80 29.61
N PHE A 8 39.89 -21.86 30.44
CA PHE A 8 39.00 -20.96 31.17
C PHE A 8 38.47 -19.80 30.27
N ILE A 9 39.31 -19.35 29.36
CA ILE A 9 38.92 -18.31 28.38
C ILE A 9 37.95 -18.92 27.35
N LEU A 10 38.12 -20.18 26.95
CA LEU A 10 37.22 -20.87 26.04
C LEU A 10 35.86 -21.16 26.73
N LEU A 11 35.86 -21.48 28.02
CA LEU A 11 34.61 -21.71 28.76
C LEU A 11 33.85 -20.41 29.05
N CYS A 12 34.57 -19.32 29.33
CA CYS A 12 33.95 -18.01 29.47
C CYS A 12 33.37 -17.49 28.12
N ASN A 13 34.08 -17.70 27.02
CA ASN A 13 33.57 -17.34 25.69
C ASN A 13 32.37 -18.23 25.28
N PHE A 14 32.34 -19.51 25.66
CA PHE A 14 31.16 -20.37 25.39
C PHE A 14 29.95 -19.99 26.26
N LEU A 15 30.14 -19.57 27.50
CA LEU A 15 29.09 -19.08 28.37
C LEU A 15 28.61 -17.67 27.95
N ILE A 16 29.47 -16.85 27.40
CA ILE A 16 29.11 -15.55 26.84
C ILE A 16 28.34 -15.73 25.51
N LEU A 17 28.77 -16.67 24.64
CA LEU A 17 28.07 -16.96 23.39
C LEU A 17 26.70 -17.60 23.60
N SER A 18 26.46 -18.37 24.67
CA SER A 18 25.14 -18.93 24.96
C SER A 18 24.15 -17.91 25.58
N SER A 19 24.65 -16.84 26.20
CA SER A 19 23.82 -15.75 26.70
C SER A 19 23.53 -14.70 25.61
N TYR A 20 24.29 -14.63 24.55
CA TYR A 20 24.07 -13.69 23.44
C TYR A 20 23.06 -14.18 22.41
N ALA A 21 22.67 -15.45 22.42
CA ALA A 21 21.62 -15.94 21.54
C ALA A 21 20.21 -15.52 21.98
N GLU A 22 20.05 -15.00 23.18
CA GLU A 22 18.74 -14.65 23.76
C GLU A 22 18.52 -13.13 23.94
N ASP A 23 19.58 -12.30 23.86
CA ASP A 23 19.49 -10.85 24.09
C ASP A 23 20.02 -10.10 22.84
N PHE A 24 19.23 -9.99 21.79
CA PHE A 24 19.46 -8.96 20.80
C PHE A 24 19.22 -7.61 21.48
N ARG A 25 20.27 -7.00 21.96
CA ARG A 25 20.20 -5.66 22.50
C ARG A 25 19.83 -4.71 21.38
N LEU A 26 18.82 -3.93 21.64
CA LEU A 26 18.58 -2.69 20.96
C LEU A 26 19.89 -1.93 20.93
N THR A 27 20.36 -1.60 19.77
CA THR A 27 21.73 -1.38 19.45
C THR A 27 22.39 -0.18 20.08
N ALA A 28 23.72 -0.17 20.08
CA ALA A 28 24.55 1.00 20.30
C ALA A 28 24.22 2.20 19.38
N PHE A 29 23.57 1.97 18.23
CA PHE A 29 23.15 3.05 17.31
C PHE A 29 21.98 3.87 17.83
N HIS A 30 21.17 3.35 18.76
CA HIS A 30 20.01 4.01 19.31
C HIS A 30 19.86 3.77 20.78
N PRO A 31 20.72 4.40 21.62
CA PRO A 31 20.66 4.26 23.05
C PRO A 31 19.36 4.80 23.64
N ALA A 32 18.64 5.63 22.90
CA ALA A 32 17.36 6.21 23.32
C ALA A 32 16.22 5.72 22.43
N ILE A 33 15.94 4.42 22.44
CA ILE A 33 14.78 3.92 21.74
C ILE A 33 13.54 4.22 22.56
N ASN A 34 12.68 5.07 22.01
CA ASN A 34 11.30 5.25 22.43
C ASN A 34 11.09 5.61 23.91
N GLY A 35 11.93 6.40 24.51
CA GLY A 35 11.77 6.84 25.87
C GLY A 35 11.93 5.74 26.93
N PHE A 36 12.68 4.69 26.60
CA PHE A 36 13.08 3.70 27.59
C PHE A 36 14.02 4.30 28.59
N SER A 37 13.72 4.15 29.86
CA SER A 37 14.75 4.24 30.87
C SER A 37 15.59 2.96 30.77
N GLN A 38 16.84 3.08 30.39
CA GLN A 38 17.78 1.97 30.47
C GLN A 38 17.74 1.39 31.89
N GLY A 39 17.30 0.15 32.05
CA GLY A 39 17.38 -0.56 33.31
C GLY A 39 16.05 -0.96 33.94
N GLU A 40 14.91 -0.69 33.32
CA GLU A 40 13.62 -1.22 33.82
C GLU A 40 13.58 -2.74 33.66
N LYS A 41 13.50 -3.43 34.79
CA LYS A 41 13.33 -4.89 34.81
C LYS A 41 11.97 -5.27 34.24
N PRO A 42 11.81 -6.47 33.63
CA PRO A 42 10.51 -6.99 33.27
C PRO A 42 9.57 -6.93 34.49
N LEU A 43 8.39 -6.41 34.31
CA LEU A 43 7.39 -6.36 35.36
C LEU A 43 6.88 -7.78 35.59
N ILE A 44 7.49 -8.51 36.50
CA ILE A 44 7.03 -9.83 36.92
C ILE A 44 6.00 -9.64 38.03
N ARG A 45 4.74 -9.83 37.71
CA ARG A 45 3.68 -9.84 38.73
C ARG A 45 3.74 -11.09 39.57
N SER A 46 3.73 -10.94 40.90
CA SER A 46 3.50 -12.06 41.78
C SER A 46 2.02 -12.50 41.63
N GLN A 47 1.78 -13.81 41.56
CA GLN A 47 0.44 -14.41 41.46
C GLN A 47 -0.45 -14.16 42.71
N LYS A 48 -0.08 -13.26 43.62
CA LYS A 48 -0.72 -13.09 44.90
C LYS A 48 -2.03 -12.27 44.88
N ASP A 49 -2.32 -11.54 43.83
CA ASP A 49 -3.45 -10.61 43.79
C ASP A 49 -4.72 -11.15 43.10
N ALA A 50 -4.75 -12.45 42.79
CA ALA A 50 -5.90 -13.07 42.12
C ALA A 50 -7.01 -13.58 43.08
N SER A 51 -6.86 -13.43 44.40
CA SER A 51 -7.74 -14.11 45.35
C SER A 51 -8.80 -13.28 46.07
N ASP A 52 -8.83 -11.96 45.93
CA ASP A 52 -9.71 -11.12 46.73
C ASP A 52 -10.69 -10.26 45.90
N ASN A 53 -11.51 -10.87 45.04
CA ASN A 53 -12.81 -10.30 44.72
C ASN A 53 -13.68 -11.37 44.01
N GLN A 54 -14.63 -11.93 44.69
CA GLN A 54 -15.75 -12.69 44.13
C GLN A 54 -16.78 -11.75 43.45
N GLY A 55 -16.31 -10.79 42.66
CA GLY A 55 -17.12 -10.06 41.70
C GLY A 55 -17.09 -10.76 40.36
N ILE A 56 -18.19 -10.78 39.64
CA ILE A 56 -18.27 -11.25 38.25
C ILE A 56 -17.16 -10.52 37.43
N TYR A 57 -16.08 -11.22 37.08
CA TYR A 57 -15.00 -10.64 36.31
C TYR A 57 -15.51 -10.32 34.90
N LYS A 58 -15.62 -9.04 34.58
CA LYS A 58 -15.96 -8.57 33.25
C LYS A 58 -14.79 -8.89 32.32
N MET A 59 -15.04 -9.64 31.26
CA MET A 59 -14.09 -9.92 30.21
C MET A 59 -14.12 -8.79 29.17
N TRP A 60 -13.06 -8.63 28.37
CA TRP A 60 -13.04 -7.65 27.28
C TRP A 60 -14.19 -7.86 26.31
N GLY A 61 -14.46 -9.10 25.94
CA GLY A 61 -15.56 -9.48 25.06
C GLY A 61 -16.97 -9.24 25.59
N ASP A 62 -17.15 -8.93 26.87
CA ASP A 62 -18.44 -8.55 27.46
C ASP A 62 -18.81 -7.10 27.12
N ILE A 63 -17.83 -6.32 26.64
CA ILE A 63 -18.06 -4.95 26.18
C ILE A 63 -18.36 -5.01 24.70
N GLU A 64 -19.56 -4.63 24.29
CA GLU A 64 -19.96 -4.66 22.89
C GLU A 64 -20.51 -3.30 22.46
N TYR A 65 -19.96 -2.78 21.37
CA TYR A 65 -20.53 -1.62 20.70
C TYR A 65 -21.69 -2.05 19.78
N LYS A 66 -22.91 -1.56 20.08
CA LYS A 66 -24.15 -1.92 19.35
C LYS A 66 -24.65 -0.85 18.39
N GLY A 67 -23.91 0.26 18.24
CA GLY A 67 -24.27 1.33 17.32
C GLY A 67 -23.89 1.05 15.87
N ASP A 68 -24.19 1.99 14.99
CA ASP A 68 -23.71 1.95 13.60
C ASP A 68 -22.20 2.21 13.53
N PRO A 69 -21.48 1.62 12.56
CA PRO A 69 -20.06 1.92 12.31
C PRO A 69 -19.84 3.42 12.11
N TRP A 70 -18.69 3.92 12.55
CA TRP A 70 -18.33 5.32 12.30
C TRP A 70 -18.40 5.67 10.80
N VAL A 71 -17.86 4.78 9.95
CA VAL A 71 -17.92 4.91 8.48
C VAL A 71 -18.33 3.59 7.85
N ARG A 72 -19.28 3.62 6.93
CA ARG A 72 -19.75 2.45 6.19
C ARG A 72 -19.90 2.75 4.70
N ASN A 73 -19.16 2.04 3.84
CA ASN A 73 -19.37 2.05 2.39
C ASN A 73 -20.60 1.20 2.04
N ILE A 74 -21.71 1.86 1.64
CA ILE A 74 -22.97 1.18 1.29
C ILE A 74 -23.06 0.84 -0.21
N SER A 75 -22.09 1.25 -1.03
CA SER A 75 -21.98 0.86 -2.44
C SER A 75 -21.27 -0.48 -2.63
N ARG A 76 -20.68 -1.05 -1.59
CA ARG A 76 -20.03 -2.36 -1.66
C ARG A 76 -21.05 -3.46 -1.98
N PRO A 77 -20.81 -4.32 -3.01
CA PRO A 77 -21.80 -5.30 -3.47
C PRO A 77 -21.89 -6.54 -2.60
N ASN A 78 -21.03 -6.69 -1.60
CA ASN A 78 -20.99 -7.83 -0.67
C ASN A 78 -21.21 -7.39 0.78
N THR A 79 -21.75 -8.30 1.58
CA THR A 79 -21.93 -8.12 3.02
C THR A 79 -20.90 -8.95 3.78
N ILE A 80 -20.24 -8.35 4.76
CA ILE A 80 -19.25 -8.99 5.63
C ILE A 80 -19.96 -9.36 6.94
N THR A 81 -19.91 -10.64 7.32
CA THR A 81 -20.63 -11.17 8.50
C THR A 81 -19.73 -11.93 9.47
N HIS A 82 -18.55 -12.38 9.04
CA HIS A 82 -17.58 -13.16 9.82
C HIS A 82 -16.17 -12.55 9.72
N GLY A 83 -16.10 -11.26 9.35
CA GLY A 83 -14.89 -10.45 9.36
C GLY A 83 -14.89 -9.47 10.53
N LEU A 84 -14.41 -8.27 10.27
CA LEU A 84 -14.26 -7.18 11.22
C LEU A 84 -15.33 -6.09 11.07
N TYR A 85 -16.50 -6.43 10.51
CA TYR A 85 -17.57 -5.44 10.35
C TYR A 85 -17.95 -4.79 11.68
N ASN A 86 -18.02 -3.45 11.69
CA ASN A 86 -18.29 -2.62 12.87
C ASN A 86 -17.20 -2.69 13.97
N ARG A 87 -15.99 -3.19 13.65
CA ARG A 87 -14.83 -3.11 14.55
C ARG A 87 -14.00 -1.89 14.20
N HIS A 88 -13.56 -1.15 15.21
CA HIS A 88 -12.79 0.08 15.08
C HIS A 88 -11.40 -0.14 15.67
N ILE A 89 -10.37 0.01 14.83
CA ILE A 89 -8.99 -0.36 15.15
C ILE A 89 -8.09 0.84 14.96
N ALA A 90 -7.26 1.14 15.95
CA ALA A 90 -6.17 2.09 15.82
C ALA A 90 -4.90 1.37 15.37
N LEU A 91 -4.26 1.87 14.32
CA LEU A 91 -3.08 1.23 13.73
C LEU A 91 -2.13 2.29 13.18
N TRP A 92 -0.84 2.12 13.41
CA TRP A 92 0.16 3.02 12.81
C TRP A 92 1.49 2.34 12.49
N ALA A 93 2.17 2.88 11.50
CA ALA A 93 3.56 2.59 11.19
C ALA A 93 4.46 3.43 12.10
N SER A 94 5.33 2.81 12.84
CA SER A 94 6.30 3.37 13.80
C SER A 94 6.23 4.90 14.04
N HIS A 95 7.19 5.64 13.53
CA HIS A 95 7.38 7.08 13.71
C HIS A 95 7.62 7.78 12.37
N GLY A 96 7.91 9.07 12.42
CA GLY A 96 8.20 9.89 11.25
C GLY A 96 9.15 11.02 11.58
N ARG A 97 9.43 11.86 10.59
CA ARG A 97 10.35 12.98 10.73
C ARG A 97 9.86 13.97 11.78
N PHE A 98 10.77 14.46 12.61
CA PHE A 98 10.48 15.41 13.68
C PHE A 98 11.44 16.58 13.64
N TYR A 99 11.06 17.69 14.25
CA TYR A 99 11.94 18.84 14.46
C TYR A 99 12.74 18.65 15.75
N ASN A 100 14.07 18.67 15.62
CA ASN A 100 14.98 18.61 16.75
C ASN A 100 15.37 20.02 17.18
N ALA A 101 14.81 20.52 18.28
CA ALA A 101 15.07 21.87 18.79
C ALA A 101 16.54 22.10 19.19
N LYS A 102 17.31 21.04 19.48
CA LYS A 102 18.73 21.15 19.87
C LYS A 102 19.63 21.39 18.67
N THR A 103 19.31 20.80 17.54
CA THR A 103 20.07 20.97 16.28
C THR A 103 19.47 22.05 15.38
N GLY A 104 18.22 22.44 15.63
CA GLY A 104 17.47 23.38 14.79
C GLY A 104 17.08 22.79 13.43
N ALA A 105 16.98 21.47 13.32
CA ALA A 105 16.76 20.78 12.06
C ALA A 105 15.63 19.74 12.14
N TRP A 106 15.05 19.42 10.98
CA TRP A 106 14.14 18.31 10.82
C TRP A 106 14.94 17.01 10.59
N GLU A 107 14.70 15.99 11.41
CA GLU A 107 15.48 14.76 11.44
C GLU A 107 14.56 13.52 11.42
N TRP A 108 15.08 12.38 10.91
CA TRP A 108 14.46 11.10 11.12
C TRP A 108 14.64 10.62 12.56
N GLN A 109 13.70 9.88 13.09
CA GLN A 109 13.84 9.27 14.42
C GLN A 109 14.85 8.12 14.43
N ARG A 110 15.13 7.56 13.27
CA ARG A 110 16.09 6.46 13.09
C ARG A 110 17.03 6.76 11.93
N PRO A 111 18.29 6.29 12.00
CA PRO A 111 19.27 6.48 10.94
C PRO A 111 18.95 5.65 9.71
N ASN A 112 19.45 6.13 8.57
CA ASN A 112 19.32 5.46 7.29
C ASN A 112 20.26 4.28 7.17
N LEU A 113 19.74 3.11 6.79
CA LEU A 113 20.51 1.92 6.49
C LEU A 113 19.79 1.12 5.39
N PHE A 114 20.56 0.45 4.52
CA PHE A 114 19.99 -0.29 3.38
C PHE A 114 19.04 0.55 2.51
N GLY A 115 19.33 1.86 2.38
CA GLY A 115 18.53 2.82 1.64
C GLY A 115 17.22 3.23 2.27
N THR A 116 16.90 2.77 3.47
CA THR A 116 15.68 3.06 4.19
C THR A 116 15.97 3.35 5.66
N ASN A 117 14.94 3.60 6.44
CA ASN A 117 14.98 3.65 7.89
C ASN A 117 13.67 3.06 8.43
N GLU A 118 13.55 2.93 9.74
CA GLU A 118 12.32 2.41 10.34
C GLU A 118 11.09 3.28 9.99
N ASP A 119 11.26 4.61 10.00
CA ASP A 119 10.20 5.60 9.74
C ASP A 119 9.53 5.42 8.36
N LEU A 120 10.30 4.97 7.36
CA LEU A 120 9.83 4.71 6.00
C LEU A 120 9.44 3.25 5.80
N PHE A 121 10.24 2.34 6.31
CA PHE A 121 10.10 0.91 6.06
C PHE A 121 8.75 0.37 6.56
N THR A 122 8.38 0.69 7.79
CA THR A 122 7.12 0.21 8.39
C THR A 122 5.88 0.70 7.65
N GLN A 123 5.93 1.90 7.03
CA GLN A 123 4.85 2.37 6.16
C GLN A 123 4.61 1.46 4.97
N THR A 124 5.67 0.85 4.41
CA THR A 124 5.56 -0.06 3.24
C THR A 124 4.89 -1.40 3.56
N ILE A 125 4.66 -1.70 4.83
CA ILE A 125 3.89 -2.85 5.32
C ILE A 125 2.47 -2.42 5.67
N VAL A 126 2.34 -1.34 6.44
CA VAL A 126 1.07 -0.90 7.04
C VAL A 126 0.14 -0.29 6.00
N VAL A 127 0.63 0.66 5.20
CA VAL A 127 -0.22 1.45 4.28
C VAL A 127 -0.72 0.63 3.09
N PRO A 128 0.12 -0.08 2.31
CA PRO A 128 -0.35 -0.79 1.12
C PRO A 128 -0.98 -2.16 1.42
N TYR A 129 -0.72 -2.76 2.58
CA TYR A 129 -1.16 -4.13 2.85
C TYR A 129 -2.06 -4.25 4.08
N LEU A 130 -1.58 -3.90 5.28
CA LEU A 130 -2.31 -4.19 6.51
C LEU A 130 -3.61 -3.40 6.65
N ILE A 131 -3.58 -2.09 6.41
CA ILE A 131 -4.79 -1.25 6.44
C ILE A 131 -5.83 -1.75 5.42
N PRO A 132 -5.50 -1.97 4.14
CA PRO A 132 -6.45 -2.52 3.17
C PRO A 132 -7.04 -3.88 3.58
N MET A 133 -6.25 -4.82 4.13
CA MET A 133 -6.76 -6.11 4.60
C MET A 133 -7.80 -5.94 5.71
N LEU A 134 -7.51 -5.11 6.70
CA LEU A 134 -8.47 -4.82 7.78
C LEU A 134 -9.76 -4.17 7.25
N GLN A 135 -9.64 -3.20 6.33
CA GLN A 135 -10.80 -2.52 5.72
C GLN A 135 -11.59 -3.44 4.78
N ASN A 136 -10.91 -4.34 4.06
CA ASN A 136 -11.54 -5.36 3.23
C ASN A 136 -12.32 -6.38 4.05
N ALA A 137 -11.84 -6.66 5.27
CA ALA A 137 -12.57 -7.46 6.26
C ALA A 137 -13.67 -6.69 7.01
N GLY A 138 -13.84 -5.38 6.74
CA GLY A 138 -14.94 -4.57 7.26
C GLY A 138 -14.60 -3.66 8.43
N ALA A 139 -13.34 -3.61 8.88
CA ALA A 139 -12.94 -2.73 9.96
C ALA A 139 -12.96 -1.25 9.54
N VAL A 140 -13.21 -0.37 10.50
CA VAL A 140 -12.90 1.05 10.43
C VAL A 140 -11.52 1.24 11.05
N VAL A 141 -10.54 1.70 10.25
CA VAL A 141 -9.15 1.82 10.68
C VAL A 141 -8.79 3.30 10.86
N PHE A 142 -8.45 3.67 12.08
CA PHE A 142 -7.89 4.97 12.44
C PHE A 142 -6.37 4.90 12.46
N THR A 143 -5.71 5.95 11.96
CA THR A 143 -4.27 6.13 12.06
C THR A 143 -3.94 7.48 12.68
N PRO A 144 -3.10 7.55 13.73
CA PRO A 144 -2.63 8.81 14.32
C PRO A 144 -1.56 9.51 13.47
N ARG A 145 -1.34 9.05 12.26
CA ARG A 145 -0.45 9.62 11.24
C ARG A 145 -1.19 9.68 9.90
N GLU A 146 -0.76 10.59 9.02
CA GLU A 146 -1.30 10.62 7.65
C GLU A 146 -0.97 9.33 6.91
N ARG A 147 -1.99 8.73 6.28
CA ARG A 147 -1.86 7.49 5.51
C ARG A 147 -1.72 7.71 3.99
N ASP A 148 -2.09 8.91 3.51
CA ASP A 148 -2.04 9.21 2.09
C ASP A 148 -0.66 9.71 1.66
N TRP A 149 -0.07 9.04 0.69
CA TRP A 149 1.21 9.44 0.09
C TRP A 149 1.07 10.51 -0.98
N GLN A 150 -0.15 10.99 -1.26
CA GLN A 150 -0.40 12.08 -2.20
C GLN A 150 0.17 13.39 -1.65
N LYS A 151 1.07 14.01 -2.43
CA LYS A 151 1.70 15.29 -2.08
C LYS A 151 0.77 16.48 -2.21
N ASN A 152 -0.20 16.39 -3.12
CA ASN A 152 -1.23 17.42 -3.28
C ASN A 152 -2.28 17.29 -2.19
N GLU A 153 -2.79 18.42 -1.74
CA GLU A 153 -3.92 18.53 -0.83
C GLU A 153 -4.86 19.63 -1.33
N ILE A 154 -6.13 19.31 -1.39
CA ILE A 154 -7.18 20.25 -1.75
C ILE A 154 -8.23 20.19 -0.66
N ILE A 155 -8.59 21.33 -0.09
CA ILE A 155 -9.64 21.41 0.92
C ILE A 155 -10.76 22.29 0.38
N VAL A 156 -11.99 21.78 0.45
CA VAL A 156 -13.20 22.53 0.12
C VAL A 156 -13.96 22.77 1.42
N ASP A 157 -14.14 24.04 1.76
CA ASP A 157 -14.60 24.47 3.07
C ASP A 157 -15.73 25.51 2.96
N ASN A 158 -16.64 25.51 3.94
CA ASN A 158 -17.73 26.49 4.01
C ASN A 158 -17.27 27.91 4.40
N ASP A 159 -16.15 28.04 5.08
CA ASP A 159 -15.59 29.34 5.48
C ASP A 159 -14.66 29.95 4.41
N GLY A 160 -14.46 29.26 3.29
CA GLY A 160 -13.71 29.74 2.13
C GLY A 160 -12.66 28.77 1.62
N ASN A 161 -12.29 28.92 0.35
CA ASN A 161 -11.31 28.12 -0.33
C ASN A 161 -10.06 28.95 -0.66
N THR A 162 -8.88 28.35 -0.58
CA THR A 162 -7.62 28.99 -0.94
C THR A 162 -7.28 28.87 -2.44
N ASP A 163 -8.10 28.13 -3.19
CA ASP A 163 -7.96 27.88 -4.63
C ASP A 163 -9.32 28.05 -5.36
N ALA A 164 -9.41 27.57 -6.60
CA ALA A 164 -10.62 27.63 -7.40
C ALA A 164 -11.64 26.48 -7.10
N SER A 165 -11.54 25.83 -5.97
CA SER A 165 -12.50 24.88 -5.48
C SER A 165 -13.86 25.55 -5.20
N VAL A 166 -14.95 24.77 -5.29
CA VAL A 166 -16.30 25.31 -5.18
C VAL A 166 -17.06 24.61 -4.05
N TYR A 167 -17.50 25.41 -3.08
CA TYR A 167 -18.48 25.03 -2.07
C TYR A 167 -19.85 25.60 -2.42
N THR A 168 -20.91 24.78 -2.40
CA THR A 168 -22.27 25.27 -2.61
C THR A 168 -23.29 24.53 -1.76
N GLU A 169 -24.29 25.25 -1.26
CA GLU A 169 -25.45 24.70 -0.58
C GLU A 169 -26.68 24.78 -1.46
N THR A 170 -27.43 23.69 -1.59
CA THR A 170 -28.75 23.65 -2.16
C THR A 170 -29.78 23.47 -1.06
N THR A 171 -30.89 24.17 -1.18
CA THR A 171 -31.98 24.14 -0.20
C THR A 171 -33.28 23.80 -0.88
N ALA A 172 -33.95 22.72 -0.42
CA ALA A 172 -35.32 22.41 -0.84
C ALA A 172 -36.32 22.86 0.22
N LYS A 173 -36.38 22.16 1.37
CA LYS A 173 -37.30 22.49 2.47
C LYS A 173 -36.59 23.10 3.65
N ASP A 174 -35.58 22.42 4.12
CA ASP A 174 -34.83 22.79 5.35
C ASP A 174 -33.51 23.45 4.95
N ILE A 175 -33.29 24.68 5.43
CA ILE A 175 -32.09 25.49 5.11
C ILE A 175 -30.88 25.05 5.92
N TRP A 176 -29.71 25.18 5.35
CA TRP A 176 -28.46 25.08 6.05
C TRP A 176 -28.22 26.32 6.92
N ARG A 177 -27.75 26.13 8.14
CA ARG A 177 -27.40 27.20 9.09
C ARG A 177 -26.10 26.86 9.80
N SER A 178 -25.39 27.82 10.34
CA SER A 178 -24.22 27.59 11.15
C SER A 178 -24.60 26.85 12.44
N THR A 179 -23.72 25.96 12.87
CA THR A 179 -23.77 25.33 14.19
C THR A 179 -23.39 26.35 15.26
N ASN A 180 -23.61 26.01 16.54
CA ASN A 180 -23.09 26.80 17.66
C ASN A 180 -21.68 26.36 18.09
N THR A 181 -21.07 25.42 17.36
CA THR A 181 -19.72 24.89 17.61
C THR A 181 -18.72 25.47 16.63
N ARG A 182 -17.45 25.52 17.02
CA ARG A 182 -16.35 25.85 16.12
C ARG A 182 -16.24 24.76 15.05
N GLY A 183 -15.70 25.09 13.89
CA GLY A 183 -15.41 24.21 12.77
C GLY A 183 -14.00 24.42 12.22
N PHE A 184 -13.69 23.76 11.14
CA PHE A 184 -12.46 23.90 10.40
C PHE A 184 -12.47 25.21 9.61
N ALA A 185 -11.33 25.88 9.51
CA ALA A 185 -11.05 26.85 8.47
C ALA A 185 -9.56 26.79 8.09
N GLN A 186 -9.30 26.92 6.81
CA GLN A 186 -7.94 26.97 6.27
C GLN A 186 -7.45 28.41 6.10
N HIS A 187 -6.14 28.56 6.18
CA HIS A 187 -5.46 29.79 5.74
C HIS A 187 -4.24 29.47 4.88
N THR A 188 -3.73 30.46 4.18
CA THR A 188 -2.50 30.33 3.41
C THR A 188 -1.27 30.33 4.31
N GLY A 189 -0.27 29.50 3.99
CA GLY A 189 0.99 29.41 4.72
C GLY A 189 1.01 28.32 5.78
N ALA A 190 2.06 28.30 6.58
CA ALA A 190 2.27 27.35 7.65
C ALA A 190 1.45 27.70 8.90
N TYR A 191 1.05 26.68 9.64
CA TYR A 191 0.37 26.79 10.93
C TYR A 191 1.40 26.89 12.06
N ALA A 192 1.21 27.84 12.95
CA ALA A 192 2.04 27.95 14.14
C ALA A 192 1.86 26.74 15.08
N ASN A 193 2.90 26.42 15.86
CA ASN A 193 2.78 25.37 16.86
C ASN A 193 1.64 25.67 17.84
N GLY A 194 0.70 24.73 17.98
CA GLY A 194 -0.47 24.87 18.84
C GLY A 194 -1.69 25.51 18.18
N GLU A 195 -1.57 25.99 16.96
CA GLU A 195 -2.71 26.52 16.19
C GLU A 195 -3.61 25.38 15.74
N ASN A 196 -4.89 25.44 16.13
CA ASN A 196 -5.87 24.38 15.81
C ASN A 196 -6.79 24.83 14.67
N PRO A 197 -6.69 24.25 13.46
CA PRO A 197 -7.53 24.65 12.34
C PRO A 197 -9.03 24.36 12.57
N PHE A 198 -9.40 23.44 13.47
CA PHE A 198 -10.79 23.12 13.81
C PHE A 198 -11.44 24.06 14.83
N GLU A 199 -10.70 25.05 15.30
CA GLU A 199 -11.20 26.13 16.15
C GLU A 199 -11.29 27.46 15.40
N ALA A 200 -10.83 27.51 14.14
CA ALA A 200 -10.72 28.73 13.36
C ALA A 200 -12.00 29.09 12.56
N GLY A 201 -12.82 28.08 12.25
CA GLY A 201 -13.98 28.20 11.36
C GLY A 201 -15.32 27.93 12.03
N THR A 202 -16.30 27.65 11.15
CA THR A 202 -17.68 27.31 11.47
C THR A 202 -18.08 26.01 10.80
N ALA A 203 -19.18 25.39 11.24
CA ALA A 203 -19.77 24.24 10.57
C ALA A 203 -21.26 24.51 10.25
N ARG A 204 -21.79 23.77 9.28
CA ARG A 204 -23.16 23.92 8.80
C ARG A 204 -24.03 22.77 9.33
N MET A 205 -25.32 23.02 9.55
CA MET A 205 -26.30 22.00 9.97
C MET A 205 -27.65 22.22 9.33
N THR A 206 -28.39 21.13 9.12
CA THR A 206 -29.78 21.16 8.71
C THR A 206 -30.53 19.95 9.26
N LYS A 207 -31.87 20.02 9.27
CA LYS A 207 -32.76 18.90 9.67
C LYS A 207 -32.78 17.81 8.61
N THR A 208 -32.95 16.57 9.04
CA THR A 208 -33.10 15.42 8.14
C THR A 208 -34.44 15.37 7.48
N THR A 209 -34.50 14.69 6.32
CA THR A 209 -35.76 14.41 5.58
C THR A 209 -35.76 13.00 5.01
N THR A 210 -36.93 12.34 5.02
CA THR A 210 -37.13 11.06 4.34
C THR A 210 -37.55 11.22 2.88
N LYS A 211 -37.97 12.46 2.49
CA LYS A 211 -38.57 12.74 1.18
C LYS A 211 -37.52 13.28 0.21
N GLU A 212 -37.31 12.59 -0.91
CA GLU A 212 -36.40 12.98 -1.98
C GLU A 212 -36.57 14.44 -2.42
N ARG A 213 -37.84 14.85 -2.70
CA ARG A 213 -38.14 16.23 -3.15
C ARG A 213 -37.81 17.33 -2.14
N ASN A 214 -37.50 16.97 -0.90
CA ASN A 214 -37.19 17.92 0.19
C ASN A 214 -35.69 17.88 0.56
N THR A 215 -34.89 17.15 -0.21
CA THR A 215 -33.45 16.97 0.07
C THR A 215 -32.69 18.27 -0.13
N SER A 216 -31.95 18.68 0.88
CA SER A 216 -30.95 19.76 0.86
C SER A 216 -29.56 19.15 0.85
N GLU A 217 -28.66 19.73 0.07
CA GLU A 217 -27.33 19.17 -0.14
C GLU A 217 -26.25 20.23 0.00
N ILE A 218 -25.05 19.78 0.44
CA ILE A 218 -23.81 20.53 0.31
C ILE A 218 -22.95 19.82 -0.74
N VAL A 219 -22.41 20.59 -1.68
CA VAL A 219 -21.50 20.12 -2.72
C VAL A 219 -20.10 20.67 -2.47
N TYR A 220 -19.14 19.76 -2.34
CA TYR A 220 -17.72 20.06 -2.20
C TYR A 220 -17.01 19.63 -3.49
N ARG A 221 -16.60 20.57 -4.33
CA ARG A 221 -15.97 20.32 -5.63
C ARG A 221 -14.55 20.83 -5.65
N PRO A 222 -13.55 19.93 -5.60
CA PRO A 222 -12.14 20.31 -5.54
C PRO A 222 -11.61 20.80 -6.89
N GLN A 223 -10.65 21.71 -6.85
CA GLN A 223 -9.75 22.04 -7.95
C GLN A 223 -8.55 21.08 -7.93
N ILE A 224 -8.68 19.90 -8.52
CA ILE A 224 -7.62 18.89 -8.57
C ILE A 224 -6.46 19.39 -9.44
N PRO A 225 -5.25 19.57 -8.91
CA PRO A 225 -4.11 20.11 -9.66
C PRO A 225 -3.53 19.12 -10.66
N GLU A 226 -3.53 17.84 -10.35
CA GLU A 226 -2.99 16.76 -11.16
C GLU A 226 -3.89 15.52 -11.06
N ALA A 227 -4.18 14.86 -12.18
CA ALA A 227 -4.95 13.61 -12.16
C ALA A 227 -4.20 12.54 -11.38
N GLY A 228 -4.90 11.82 -10.49
CA GLY A 228 -4.27 10.80 -9.65
C GLY A 228 -5.18 10.25 -8.57
N ARG A 229 -4.58 9.48 -7.66
CA ARG A 229 -5.27 8.90 -6.50
C ARG A 229 -5.16 9.84 -5.31
N TYR A 230 -6.29 10.08 -4.67
CA TYR A 230 -6.42 10.94 -3.50
C TYR A 230 -7.28 10.24 -2.46
N VAL A 231 -6.86 10.30 -1.20
CA VAL A 231 -7.75 9.96 -0.09
C VAL A 231 -8.79 11.08 0.07
N VAL A 232 -10.01 10.71 0.41
CA VAL A 232 -11.07 11.65 0.78
C VAL A 232 -11.32 11.57 2.26
N TYR A 233 -11.16 12.71 2.94
CA TYR A 233 -11.54 12.91 4.33
C TYR A 233 -12.68 13.92 4.40
N VAL A 234 -13.58 13.73 5.36
CA VAL A 234 -14.66 14.68 5.67
C VAL A 234 -14.52 15.16 7.10
N SER A 235 -14.98 16.37 7.37
CA SER A 235 -15.20 16.85 8.73
C SER A 235 -16.66 17.27 8.94
N TYR A 236 -17.09 17.22 10.19
CA TYR A 236 -18.43 17.60 10.65
C TYR A 236 -18.39 17.86 12.15
N GLN A 237 -19.49 18.32 12.73
CA GLN A 237 -19.59 18.48 14.18
C GLN A 237 -20.59 17.48 14.75
N THR A 238 -20.24 16.87 15.88
CA THR A 238 -21.18 16.09 16.70
C THR A 238 -21.98 17.05 17.59
N VAL A 239 -23.28 17.12 17.36
CA VAL A 239 -24.20 18.00 18.10
C VAL A 239 -25.40 17.21 18.63
N ALA A 240 -26.16 17.82 19.51
CA ALA A 240 -27.40 17.20 19.97
C ALA A 240 -28.35 16.89 18.80
N GLY A 241 -28.78 15.64 18.68
CA GLY A 241 -29.62 15.15 17.61
C GLY A 241 -28.89 14.76 16.32
N SER A 242 -27.55 14.69 16.32
CA SER A 242 -26.79 14.11 15.20
C SER A 242 -27.25 12.69 14.90
N ILE A 243 -27.36 12.35 13.60
CA ILE A 243 -27.79 11.03 13.14
C ILE A 243 -26.59 10.08 12.94
N SER A 244 -26.87 8.77 12.90
CA SER A 244 -25.83 7.75 12.67
C SER A 244 -25.67 7.35 11.19
N ASP A 245 -26.42 7.98 10.26
CA ASP A 245 -26.43 7.56 8.85
C ASP A 245 -26.32 8.72 7.86
N ALA A 246 -25.57 9.78 8.17
CA ALA A 246 -25.34 10.91 7.28
C ALA A 246 -24.72 10.44 5.97
N GLN A 247 -25.34 10.80 4.84
CA GLN A 247 -25.00 10.26 3.54
C GLN A 247 -24.03 11.18 2.79
N TYR A 248 -22.82 10.67 2.54
CA TYR A 248 -21.81 11.26 1.67
C TYR A 248 -21.72 10.48 0.36
N THR A 249 -21.84 11.16 -0.77
CA THR A 249 -21.67 10.60 -2.11
C THR A 249 -20.39 11.16 -2.73
N ILE A 250 -19.42 10.30 -3.02
CA ILE A 250 -18.18 10.67 -3.69
C ILE A 250 -18.32 10.39 -5.18
N PHE A 251 -18.22 11.43 -6.01
CA PHE A 251 -18.12 11.33 -7.46
C PHE A 251 -16.63 11.32 -7.83
N HIS A 252 -16.20 10.28 -8.54
CA HIS A 252 -14.80 10.09 -8.91
C HIS A 252 -14.69 9.54 -10.33
N LYS A 253 -14.14 10.33 -11.24
CA LYS A 253 -14.05 10.01 -12.68
C LYS A 253 -15.36 9.49 -13.27
N GLY A 254 -16.48 10.14 -12.94
CA GLY A 254 -17.83 9.79 -13.43
C GLY A 254 -18.52 8.62 -12.72
N GLN A 255 -17.87 7.96 -11.79
CA GLN A 255 -18.48 6.96 -10.90
C GLN A 255 -18.94 7.60 -9.61
N LYS A 256 -19.79 6.91 -8.86
CA LYS A 256 -20.24 7.36 -7.54
C LYS A 256 -20.14 6.24 -6.52
N THR A 257 -19.59 6.55 -5.35
CA THR A 257 -19.54 5.67 -4.20
C THR A 257 -20.19 6.37 -3.01
N VAL A 258 -21.09 5.68 -2.32
CA VAL A 258 -21.89 6.24 -1.23
C VAL A 258 -21.46 5.67 0.10
N PHE A 259 -21.24 6.58 1.05
CA PHE A 259 -20.92 6.25 2.45
C PHE A 259 -22.02 6.74 3.38
N LYS A 260 -22.22 6.01 4.47
CA LYS A 260 -22.92 6.49 5.66
C LYS A 260 -21.90 6.76 6.75
N VAL A 261 -22.01 7.92 7.37
CA VAL A 261 -21.12 8.36 8.46
C VAL A 261 -21.95 8.58 9.71
N ASN A 262 -21.54 7.96 10.80
CA ASN A 262 -22.16 8.15 12.10
C ASN A 262 -21.65 9.44 12.73
N GLN A 263 -22.47 10.50 12.66
CA GLN A 263 -22.13 11.82 13.19
C GLN A 263 -22.38 11.98 14.70
N GLN A 264 -22.81 10.91 15.38
CA GLN A 264 -22.98 10.89 16.85
C GLN A 264 -21.63 10.79 17.58
N MET A 265 -20.53 10.59 16.83
CA MET A 265 -19.15 10.49 17.34
C MET A 265 -18.17 11.11 16.33
N GLY A 266 -16.94 11.37 16.76
CA GLY A 266 -15.82 11.74 15.88
C GLY A 266 -15.94 13.11 15.19
N GLY A 267 -16.80 14.03 15.67
CA GLY A 267 -16.89 15.38 15.14
C GLY A 267 -15.66 16.25 15.46
N GLY A 268 -15.34 17.21 14.58
CA GLY A 268 -14.21 18.13 14.71
C GLY A 268 -12.86 17.46 14.51
N THR A 269 -12.77 16.57 13.52
CA THR A 269 -11.51 15.95 13.06
C THR A 269 -11.67 15.44 11.62
N TRP A 270 -10.58 15.00 11.00
CA TRP A 270 -10.59 14.36 9.69
C TRP A 270 -11.04 12.91 9.77
N VAL A 271 -12.09 12.56 9.05
CA VAL A 271 -12.69 11.22 8.99
C VAL A 271 -12.47 10.63 7.61
N TYR A 272 -11.69 9.54 7.54
CA TYR A 272 -11.36 8.84 6.30
C TYR A 272 -12.58 8.13 5.70
N LEU A 273 -12.87 8.38 4.42
CA LEU A 273 -13.90 7.66 3.67
C LEU A 273 -13.33 6.60 2.73
N GLY A 274 -12.30 6.95 1.96
CA GLY A 274 -11.72 6.05 0.96
C GLY A 274 -10.67 6.73 0.10
N THR A 275 -10.05 5.95 -0.79
CA THR A 275 -9.07 6.44 -1.78
C THR A 275 -9.66 6.28 -3.18
N PHE A 276 -9.66 7.34 -3.97
CA PHE A 276 -10.33 7.41 -5.27
C PHE A 276 -9.44 8.05 -6.33
N ASP A 277 -9.68 7.70 -7.60
CA ASP A 277 -9.03 8.35 -8.72
C ASP A 277 -9.83 9.59 -9.15
N PHE A 278 -9.15 10.73 -9.29
CA PHE A 278 -9.73 11.98 -9.76
C PHE A 278 -9.03 12.49 -11.02
N ASP A 279 -9.78 13.15 -11.89
CA ASP A 279 -9.23 13.89 -13.03
C ASP A 279 -8.79 15.30 -12.60
N ARG A 280 -7.85 15.88 -13.34
CA ARG A 280 -7.42 17.27 -13.15
C ARG A 280 -8.58 18.25 -13.37
N GLY A 281 -8.62 19.31 -12.59
CA GLY A 281 -9.54 20.44 -12.71
C GLY A 281 -10.72 20.37 -11.76
N CYS A 282 -11.60 21.38 -11.85
CA CYS A 282 -12.81 21.51 -11.07
C CYS A 282 -14.02 21.12 -11.93
N ASN A 283 -14.56 19.93 -11.71
CA ASN A 283 -15.66 19.43 -12.54
C ASN A 283 -16.67 18.60 -11.74
N PRO A 284 -17.94 18.47 -12.21
CA PRO A 284 -19.03 17.88 -11.43
C PRO A 284 -18.94 16.35 -11.28
N TYR A 285 -18.07 15.68 -12.00
CA TYR A 285 -17.83 14.23 -11.86
C TYR A 285 -16.66 13.91 -10.93
N ASN A 286 -16.10 14.94 -10.29
CA ASN A 286 -15.09 14.87 -9.21
C ASN A 286 -15.56 15.78 -8.06
N GLN A 287 -16.39 15.26 -7.16
CA GLN A 287 -16.91 16.05 -6.03
C GLN A 287 -17.42 15.15 -4.91
N VAL A 288 -17.62 15.71 -3.75
CA VAL A 288 -18.32 15.07 -2.63
C VAL A 288 -19.63 15.80 -2.39
N VAL A 289 -20.70 15.06 -2.18
CA VAL A 289 -22.03 15.61 -1.86
C VAL A 289 -22.49 15.05 -0.53
N LEU A 290 -22.77 15.92 0.42
CA LEU A 290 -23.42 15.60 1.69
C LEU A 290 -24.91 15.89 1.54
N SER A 291 -25.76 14.90 1.85
CA SER A 291 -27.23 15.00 1.76
C SER A 291 -27.86 14.93 3.15
N ASN A 292 -28.94 15.71 3.37
CA ASN A 292 -29.77 15.59 4.57
C ASN A 292 -30.81 14.47 4.51
N LYS A 293 -30.77 13.64 3.47
CA LYS A 293 -31.65 12.48 3.35
C LYS A 293 -31.26 11.40 4.34
N SER A 294 -32.19 11.04 5.22
CA SER A 294 -32.01 9.99 6.21
C SER A 294 -33.34 9.34 6.58
N SER A 295 -33.30 8.11 7.05
CA SER A 295 -34.45 7.46 7.70
C SER A 295 -34.63 7.89 9.17
N GLN A 296 -33.63 8.52 9.76
CA GLN A 296 -33.65 9.00 11.14
C GLN A 296 -34.12 10.45 11.20
N HIS A 297 -34.81 10.78 12.29
CA HIS A 297 -35.13 12.17 12.62
C HIS A 297 -34.00 12.78 13.43
N GLY A 298 -33.44 13.88 12.96
CA GLY A 298 -32.34 14.54 13.62
C GLY A 298 -31.71 15.64 12.77
N VAL A 299 -30.44 15.83 12.91
CA VAL A 299 -29.67 16.82 12.17
C VAL A 299 -28.46 16.19 11.48
N VAL A 300 -28.14 16.72 10.31
CA VAL A 300 -26.88 16.46 9.60
C VAL A 300 -26.00 17.70 9.72
N THR A 301 -24.74 17.50 9.99
CA THR A 301 -23.74 18.57 9.99
C THR A 301 -22.72 18.35 8.89
N GLY A 302 -22.20 19.43 8.31
CA GLY A 302 -21.10 19.43 7.34
C GLY A 302 -20.14 20.57 7.63
N ASP A 303 -18.87 20.36 7.31
CA ASP A 303 -17.80 21.33 7.55
C ASP A 303 -16.89 21.32 6.32
N ALA A 304 -15.69 20.79 6.37
CA ALA A 304 -14.78 20.73 5.24
C ALA A 304 -14.66 19.31 4.65
N VAL A 305 -14.21 19.23 3.41
CA VAL A 305 -13.78 18.00 2.74
C VAL A 305 -12.36 18.17 2.22
N ARG A 306 -11.47 17.24 2.57
CA ARG A 306 -10.07 17.22 2.19
C ARG A 306 -9.79 16.08 1.21
N PHE A 307 -9.07 16.39 0.14
CA PHE A 307 -8.62 15.48 -0.90
C PHE A 307 -7.09 15.42 -0.89
N GLY A 308 -6.53 14.27 -0.58
CA GLY A 308 -5.08 14.05 -0.53
C GLY A 308 -4.44 14.27 0.83
N GLY A 309 -3.20 13.76 0.97
CA GLY A 309 -2.42 13.83 2.20
C GLY A 309 -1.73 15.17 2.41
N GLY A 310 -1.19 15.73 1.34
CA GLY A 310 -0.50 17.03 1.35
C GLY A 310 0.93 16.98 1.88
N MET A 311 1.53 18.17 1.86
CA MET A 311 2.83 18.43 2.46
C MET A 311 2.68 18.80 3.94
N GLY A 312 3.72 18.60 4.72
CA GLY A 312 3.78 19.09 6.10
C GLY A 312 3.61 20.60 6.14
N ASN A 313 2.75 21.09 7.03
CA ASN A 313 2.36 22.49 7.12
C ASN A 313 2.46 23.07 8.54
N ILE A 314 2.97 22.31 9.49
CA ILE A 314 3.18 22.78 10.87
C ILE A 314 4.59 23.37 10.98
N GLN A 315 4.67 24.63 11.39
CA GLN A 315 5.94 25.33 11.52
C GLN A 315 6.65 24.99 12.84
N ARG A 316 7.94 24.64 12.73
CA ARG A 316 8.86 24.48 13.85
C ARG A 316 10.18 25.16 13.50
N GLY A 317 10.76 25.89 14.45
CA GLY A 317 12.03 26.59 14.22
C GLY A 317 12.02 27.62 13.10
N GLY A 318 10.85 28.09 12.68
CA GLY A 318 10.69 29.05 11.59
C GLY A 318 10.43 28.44 10.21
N ASP A 319 10.47 27.12 10.07
CA ASP A 319 10.25 26.40 8.80
C ASP A 319 9.37 25.16 9.00
N VAL A 320 8.86 24.61 7.90
CA VAL A 320 8.13 23.33 7.84
C VAL A 320 9.11 22.21 7.45
N SER A 321 8.66 20.94 7.54
CA SER A 321 9.51 19.80 7.20
C SER A 321 9.94 19.73 5.74
N ASN A 322 9.21 20.37 4.84
CA ASN A 322 9.36 20.27 3.38
C ASN A 322 9.16 18.84 2.82
N LEU A 323 8.52 17.98 3.60
CA LEU A 323 8.19 16.61 3.25
C LEU A 323 6.67 16.39 3.16
N PRO A 324 6.22 15.35 2.42
CA PRO A 324 4.84 14.89 2.53
C PRO A 324 4.46 14.60 3.97
N ARG A 325 3.24 15.01 4.37
CA ARG A 325 2.74 14.85 5.76
C ARG A 325 2.76 13.40 6.24
N SER A 326 2.58 12.44 5.34
CA SER A 326 2.69 11.02 5.65
C SER A 326 4.07 10.59 6.17
N LEU A 327 5.11 11.37 5.90
CA LEU A 327 6.48 11.13 6.38
C LEU A 327 6.80 11.86 7.69
N GLU A 328 5.92 12.72 8.17
CA GLU A 328 6.06 13.40 9.45
C GLU A 328 5.57 12.55 10.62
N GLY A 329 6.03 12.87 11.81
CA GLY A 329 5.57 12.28 13.08
C GLY A 329 4.11 12.57 13.38
N ALA A 330 3.53 11.75 14.25
CA ALA A 330 2.12 11.86 14.66
C ALA A 330 1.78 13.18 15.36
N ARG A 331 2.75 13.79 16.02
CA ARG A 331 2.59 15.08 16.68
C ARG A 331 2.03 16.16 15.74
N TYR A 332 2.55 16.24 14.52
CA TYR A 332 2.13 17.24 13.52
C TYR A 332 0.77 16.89 12.93
N TYR A 333 0.54 15.62 12.68
CA TYR A 333 -0.76 15.14 12.22
C TYR A 333 -1.85 15.36 13.27
N ALA A 334 -1.56 15.14 14.57
CA ALA A 334 -2.50 15.39 15.65
C ALA A 334 -2.99 16.85 15.66
N GLN A 335 -2.08 17.81 15.52
CA GLN A 335 -2.41 19.22 15.39
C GLN A 335 -3.28 19.48 14.15
N TRP A 336 -2.87 18.96 12.99
CA TRP A 336 -3.60 19.09 11.72
C TRP A 336 -4.98 18.43 11.74
N ALA A 337 -5.14 17.39 12.54
CA ALA A 337 -6.41 16.68 12.74
C ALA A 337 -7.31 17.28 13.84
N GLY A 338 -6.96 18.43 14.38
CA GLY A 338 -7.80 19.15 15.36
C GLY A 338 -7.73 18.59 16.78
N ALA A 339 -6.73 17.79 17.12
CA ALA A 339 -6.54 17.34 18.49
C ALA A 339 -6.19 18.53 19.41
N PRO A 340 -6.62 18.52 20.67
CA PRO A 340 -6.22 19.52 21.66
C PRO A 340 -4.69 19.53 21.85
N TYR A 341 -4.15 20.70 22.19
CA TYR A 341 -2.71 20.86 22.40
C TYR A 341 -2.11 19.87 23.41
N SER A 342 -2.86 19.50 24.43
CA SER A 342 -2.45 18.51 25.44
C SER A 342 -2.22 17.09 24.88
N VAL A 343 -2.78 16.76 23.72
CA VAL A 343 -2.62 15.44 23.08
C VAL A 343 -1.21 15.30 22.48
N TYR A 344 -0.65 16.36 21.94
CA TYR A 344 0.60 16.33 21.15
C TYR A 344 1.71 17.24 21.71
N ASN A 345 1.55 17.79 22.90
CA ASN A 345 2.52 18.68 23.56
C ASN A 345 2.78 18.28 25.01
N THR A 346 3.16 17.03 25.23
CA THR A 346 3.40 16.45 26.58
C THR A 346 4.73 16.89 27.18
N LYS A 347 5.64 17.45 26.36
CA LYS A 347 6.96 17.96 26.73
C LYS A 347 7.08 19.48 26.64
N GLY A 348 5.94 20.19 26.66
CA GLY A 348 5.92 21.65 26.63
C GLY A 348 6.28 22.29 25.29
N GLY A 349 6.39 21.51 24.20
CA GLY A 349 6.79 21.98 22.88
C GLY A 349 8.30 22.20 22.74
N GLU A 350 9.08 21.71 23.69
CA GLU A 350 10.56 21.82 23.69
C GLU A 350 11.24 20.56 23.18
N ASP A 351 10.53 19.41 23.18
CA ASP A 351 11.01 18.10 22.76
C ASP A 351 9.97 17.43 21.83
N ASP A 352 10.03 17.74 20.55
CA ASP A 352 9.11 17.17 19.55
C ASP A 352 9.27 15.65 19.40
N TYR A 353 10.45 15.09 19.69
CA TYR A 353 10.67 13.65 19.74
C TYR A 353 9.84 12.99 20.85
N GLY A 354 9.94 13.50 22.07
CA GLY A 354 9.15 13.00 23.20
C GLY A 354 7.65 13.28 23.04
N ASP A 355 7.29 14.41 22.43
CA ASP A 355 5.90 14.74 22.12
C ASP A 355 5.31 13.75 21.08
N ASP A 356 6.07 13.40 20.04
CA ASP A 356 5.64 12.46 19.01
C ASP A 356 5.41 11.05 19.56
N ILE A 357 6.29 10.57 20.43
CA ILE A 357 6.12 9.26 21.09
C ILE A 357 4.78 9.17 21.84
N ASN A 358 4.40 10.24 22.52
CA ASN A 358 3.16 10.26 23.29
C ASN A 358 1.93 10.57 22.42
N ALA A 359 2.07 11.40 21.39
CA ALA A 359 0.96 11.82 20.54
C ALA A 359 0.24 10.63 19.88
N ARG A 360 0.96 9.60 19.50
CA ARG A 360 0.39 8.39 18.86
C ARG A 360 -0.67 7.73 19.74
N SER A 361 -0.32 7.41 20.97
CA SER A 361 -1.23 6.78 21.94
C SER A 361 -2.26 7.76 22.53
N ASN A 362 -1.90 9.03 22.73
CA ASN A 362 -2.83 10.03 23.22
C ASN A 362 -3.95 10.34 22.22
N MET A 363 -3.66 10.31 20.91
CA MET A 363 -4.70 10.43 19.89
C MET A 363 -5.69 9.26 19.93
N VAL A 364 -5.25 8.05 20.27
CA VAL A 364 -6.13 6.89 20.45
C VAL A 364 -7.11 7.17 21.59
N ASN A 365 -6.61 7.62 22.74
CA ASN A 365 -7.45 7.93 23.90
C ASN A 365 -8.38 9.12 23.64
N TRP A 366 -7.89 10.18 22.98
CA TRP A 366 -8.71 11.32 22.59
C TRP A 366 -9.85 10.92 21.64
N LEU A 367 -9.59 10.03 20.69
CA LEU A 367 -10.63 9.58 19.79
C LEU A 367 -11.61 8.62 20.46
N ALA A 368 -11.11 7.72 21.33
CA ALA A 368 -11.90 6.68 21.98
C ALA A 368 -12.63 7.16 23.24
N GLY A 369 -12.16 8.23 23.89
CA GLY A 369 -12.74 8.75 25.14
C GLY A 369 -14.25 9.04 25.01
N GLY A 370 -15.03 8.63 26.01
CA GLY A 370 -16.50 8.69 26.01
C GLY A 370 -17.17 7.50 25.32
N SER A 371 -16.41 6.59 24.70
CA SER A 371 -16.95 5.38 24.09
C SER A 371 -17.19 4.27 25.11
N VAL A 372 -17.83 3.18 24.69
CA VAL A 372 -18.04 1.98 25.55
C VAL A 372 -16.73 1.33 25.99
N PHE A 373 -15.65 1.51 25.22
CA PHE A 373 -14.33 0.95 25.52
C PHE A 373 -13.45 1.87 26.38
N VAL A 374 -13.73 3.19 26.37
CA VAL A 374 -12.99 4.19 27.17
C VAL A 374 -13.98 5.17 27.84
N PRO A 375 -14.83 4.69 28.76
CA PRO A 375 -16.00 5.43 29.23
C PRO A 375 -15.68 6.62 30.15
N SER A 376 -14.55 6.60 30.84
CA SER A 376 -14.23 7.61 31.89
C SER A 376 -13.31 8.73 31.37
N LEU A 377 -12.80 8.66 30.16
CA LEU A 377 -12.06 9.75 29.55
C LEU A 377 -12.97 10.60 28.67
N GLU A 378 -12.73 11.90 28.65
CA GLU A 378 -13.35 12.80 27.68
C GLU A 378 -12.72 12.60 26.30
N GLY A 379 -13.54 12.60 25.24
CA GLY A 379 -13.04 12.42 23.89
C GLY A 379 -14.12 12.48 22.82
N LYS A 380 -13.86 11.83 21.69
CA LYS A 380 -14.73 11.88 20.50
C LYS A 380 -15.76 10.75 20.42
N GLY A 381 -15.77 9.81 21.38
CA GLY A 381 -16.74 8.72 21.48
C GLY A 381 -16.59 7.61 20.44
N VAL A 382 -15.53 7.58 19.66
CA VAL A 382 -15.31 6.52 18.65
C VAL A 382 -14.93 5.22 19.37
N PRO A 383 -15.65 4.10 19.13
CA PRO A 383 -15.45 2.87 19.88
C PRO A 383 -14.23 2.08 19.38
N LEU A 384 -13.04 2.68 19.50
CA LEU A 384 -11.79 1.97 19.22
C LEU A 384 -11.65 0.82 20.20
N GLU A 385 -11.41 -0.38 19.67
CA GLU A 385 -11.42 -1.63 20.45
C GLU A 385 -10.02 -2.22 20.64
N LEU A 386 -9.09 -1.88 19.77
CA LEU A 386 -7.73 -2.40 19.74
C LEU A 386 -6.78 -1.36 19.18
N SER A 387 -5.53 -1.34 19.66
CA SER A 387 -4.46 -0.55 19.05
C SER A 387 -3.20 -1.39 18.80
N LEU A 388 -2.53 -1.11 17.67
CA LEU A 388 -1.29 -1.75 17.28
C LEU A 388 -0.30 -0.74 16.71
N ALA A 389 0.89 -0.68 17.30
CA ALA A 389 2.05 0.01 16.76
C ALA A 389 2.92 -1.01 15.99
N VAL A 390 3.18 -0.75 14.72
CA VAL A 390 4.03 -1.60 13.88
C VAL A 390 5.38 -0.95 13.72
N HIS A 391 6.40 -1.58 14.30
CA HIS A 391 7.78 -1.12 14.36
C HIS A 391 8.73 -2.07 13.64
N SER A 392 9.97 -1.68 13.51
CA SER A 392 11.10 -2.55 13.19
C SER A 392 12.30 -2.19 14.05
N ASP A 393 12.89 -3.19 14.68
CA ASP A 393 13.99 -3.05 15.62
C ASP A 393 15.30 -2.66 14.92
N ALA A 394 16.27 -2.27 15.72
CA ALA A 394 17.60 -1.81 15.31
C ALA A 394 18.74 -2.80 15.68
N GLY A 395 18.43 -4.03 16.03
CA GLY A 395 19.42 -5.06 16.33
C GLY A 395 20.05 -5.67 15.07
N PHE A 396 21.25 -6.18 15.16
CA PHE A 396 21.90 -6.92 14.07
C PHE A 396 22.69 -8.13 14.61
N ALA A 397 22.83 -9.16 13.77
CA ALA A 397 23.66 -10.31 14.05
C ALA A 397 25.08 -10.04 13.57
N GLU A 398 26.07 -10.09 14.47
CA GLU A 398 27.48 -9.82 14.16
C GLU A 398 28.07 -10.71 13.05
N ASN A 399 27.53 -11.92 12.90
CA ASN A 399 27.96 -12.84 11.84
C ASN A 399 27.42 -12.45 10.45
N GLY A 400 26.51 -11.45 10.33
CA GLY A 400 25.93 -10.99 9.07
C GLY A 400 25.05 -12.02 8.34
N THR A 401 24.72 -13.15 8.96
CA THR A 401 23.99 -14.27 8.33
C THR A 401 22.77 -14.75 9.11
N SER A 402 22.72 -14.52 10.42
CA SER A 402 21.61 -14.93 11.27
C SER A 402 20.46 -13.95 11.21
N LEU A 403 19.22 -14.47 11.28
CA LEU A 403 18.01 -13.66 11.43
C LEU A 403 17.88 -13.13 12.86
N VAL A 404 17.47 -11.87 12.98
CA VAL A 404 17.04 -11.28 14.24
C VAL A 404 15.56 -11.62 14.48
N GLY A 405 14.71 -11.42 13.50
CA GLY A 405 13.28 -11.78 13.55
C GLY A 405 12.42 -10.84 14.38
N SER A 406 11.26 -11.37 14.83
CA SER A 406 10.20 -10.56 15.46
C SER A 406 10.20 -10.65 16.98
N LEU A 407 9.82 -9.55 17.66
CA LEU A 407 9.45 -9.50 19.08
C LEU A 407 8.15 -8.71 19.26
N ALA A 408 7.49 -8.87 20.39
CA ALA A 408 6.32 -8.08 20.75
C ALA A 408 6.46 -7.47 22.15
N ILE A 409 5.80 -6.35 22.36
CA ILE A 409 5.86 -5.59 23.62
C ILE A 409 4.45 -5.27 24.08
N CYS A 410 4.21 -5.42 25.37
CA CYS A 410 3.00 -4.98 26.06
C CYS A 410 3.37 -4.26 27.36
N THR A 411 2.38 -3.67 28.04
CA THR A 411 2.51 -3.14 29.42
C THR A 411 1.35 -3.68 30.24
N THR A 412 1.63 -4.46 31.29
CA THR A 412 0.59 -5.04 32.15
C THR A 412 0.46 -4.36 33.52
N ASP A 413 1.47 -3.63 33.98
CA ASP A 413 1.56 -3.09 35.34
C ASP A 413 1.28 -1.58 35.46
N TYR A 414 0.80 -0.96 34.38
CA TYR A 414 0.44 0.45 34.42
C TYR A 414 -1.00 0.63 34.92
N ASN A 415 -1.23 1.68 35.76
CA ASN A 415 -2.55 2.03 36.31
C ASN A 415 -3.18 0.84 37.06
N ASP A 416 -2.43 0.30 38.03
CA ASP A 416 -2.78 -0.89 38.83
C ASP A 416 -3.13 -2.12 38.01
N GLY A 417 -2.54 -2.21 36.81
CA GLY A 417 -2.75 -3.31 35.87
C GLY A 417 -4.14 -3.30 35.22
N ARG A 418 -4.81 -2.15 35.17
CA ARG A 418 -6.17 -2.00 34.65
C ARG A 418 -6.26 -1.00 33.52
N LEU A 419 -7.17 -1.30 32.58
CA LEU A 419 -7.64 -0.38 31.57
C LEU A 419 -8.76 0.51 32.10
N ASN A 420 -9.17 1.53 31.37
CA ASN A 420 -10.24 2.46 31.76
C ASN A 420 -11.58 1.77 32.11
N THR A 421 -11.84 0.61 31.52
CA THR A 421 -12.99 -0.26 31.78
C THR A 421 -12.85 -1.11 33.03
N ASN A 422 -11.78 -0.95 33.82
CA ASN A 422 -11.41 -1.80 34.95
C ASN A 422 -11.06 -3.27 34.59
N ILE A 423 -10.88 -3.57 33.31
CA ILE A 423 -10.42 -4.89 32.83
C ILE A 423 -8.90 -4.96 32.98
N SER A 424 -8.38 -6.14 33.27
CA SER A 424 -6.94 -6.37 33.42
C SER A 424 -6.18 -6.08 32.11
N ARG A 425 -5.05 -5.37 32.20
CA ARG A 425 -4.12 -5.15 31.08
C ARG A 425 -3.45 -6.44 30.59
N MET A 426 -3.65 -7.59 31.24
CA MET A 426 -3.25 -8.89 30.72
C MET A 426 -3.83 -9.19 29.34
N ILE A 427 -4.97 -8.60 28.98
CA ILE A 427 -5.54 -8.69 27.63
C ILE A 427 -4.58 -8.15 26.54
N SER A 428 -3.79 -7.12 26.87
CA SER A 428 -2.74 -6.59 25.97
C SER A 428 -1.59 -7.58 25.79
N ARG A 429 -1.24 -8.31 26.86
CA ARG A 429 -0.24 -9.37 26.81
C ARG A 429 -0.71 -10.55 25.95
N ASP A 430 -1.96 -10.96 26.10
CA ASP A 430 -2.55 -12.02 25.28
C ASP A 430 -2.57 -11.64 23.80
N PHE A 431 -2.86 -10.38 23.48
CA PHE A 431 -2.81 -9.86 22.13
C PHE A 431 -1.38 -9.86 21.57
N ALA A 432 -0.41 -9.35 22.35
CA ALA A 432 1.00 -9.30 21.94
C ALA A 432 1.60 -10.70 21.71
N ASP A 433 1.27 -11.67 22.57
CA ASP A 433 1.71 -13.06 22.41
C ASP A 433 1.07 -13.73 21.19
N ALA A 434 -0.21 -13.49 20.94
CA ALA A 434 -0.88 -13.96 19.75
C ALA A 434 -0.22 -13.42 18.47
N LEU A 435 0.10 -12.11 18.43
CA LEU A 435 0.80 -11.47 17.31
C LEU A 435 2.16 -12.13 17.05
N LEU A 436 2.99 -12.23 18.08
CA LEU A 436 4.33 -12.78 17.96
C LEU A 436 4.31 -14.26 17.55
N SER A 437 3.40 -15.04 18.10
CA SER A 437 3.26 -16.47 17.83
C SER A 437 2.74 -16.74 16.41
N ASP A 438 1.67 -16.03 16.00
CA ASP A 438 1.06 -16.22 14.69
C ASP A 438 1.98 -15.73 13.56
N VAL A 439 2.61 -14.55 13.71
CA VAL A 439 3.56 -14.01 12.73
C VAL A 439 4.73 -14.97 12.54
N THR A 440 5.32 -15.44 13.64
CA THR A 440 6.44 -16.39 13.57
C THR A 440 6.04 -17.70 12.90
N ARG A 441 4.86 -18.24 13.24
CA ARG A 441 4.33 -19.48 12.67
C ARG A 441 4.11 -19.34 11.16
N ASP A 442 3.40 -18.31 10.73
CA ASP A 442 3.01 -18.13 9.34
C ASP A 442 4.22 -17.85 8.44
N ILE A 443 5.19 -17.07 8.91
CA ILE A 443 6.44 -16.82 8.18
C ILE A 443 7.26 -18.11 8.07
N ARG A 444 7.40 -18.90 9.16
CA ARG A 444 8.10 -20.19 9.12
C ARG A 444 7.43 -21.19 8.17
N GLN A 445 6.12 -21.23 8.14
CA GLN A 445 5.38 -22.11 7.23
C GLN A 445 5.56 -21.71 5.77
N THR A 446 5.72 -20.42 5.48
CA THR A 446 5.87 -19.91 4.12
C THR A 446 7.32 -19.92 3.63
N TYR A 447 8.27 -19.56 4.50
CA TYR A 447 9.68 -19.30 4.14
C TYR A 447 10.69 -20.16 4.91
N HIS A 448 10.21 -21.12 5.70
CA HIS A 448 10.94 -22.17 6.42
C HIS A 448 11.68 -21.74 7.67
N ASP A 449 12.20 -20.52 7.75
CA ASP A 449 12.94 -20.00 8.90
C ASP A 449 12.49 -18.59 9.27
N TRP A 450 12.38 -18.32 10.54
CA TRP A 450 12.16 -17.01 11.14
C TRP A 450 12.47 -17.08 12.64
N ALA A 451 13.13 -16.06 13.15
CA ALA A 451 13.42 -16.02 14.58
C ALA A 451 12.23 -15.45 15.37
N ARG A 452 11.83 -16.17 16.41
CA ARG A 452 10.89 -15.68 17.42
C ARG A 452 11.74 -15.18 18.59
N ARG A 453 11.63 -13.89 18.87
CA ARG A 453 12.26 -13.26 20.02
C ARG A 453 11.28 -13.23 21.21
N ASP A 454 11.59 -12.42 22.22
CA ASP A 454 10.83 -12.36 23.46
C ASP A 454 9.50 -11.62 23.32
N LEU A 455 8.58 -11.98 24.18
CA LEU A 455 7.44 -11.16 24.56
C LEU A 455 7.85 -10.31 25.76
N LEU A 456 8.05 -9.02 25.52
CA LEU A 456 8.50 -8.08 26.56
C LEU A 456 7.34 -7.39 27.26
N ASP A 457 7.34 -7.41 28.57
CA ASP A 457 6.47 -6.56 29.39
C ASP A 457 7.30 -5.34 29.82
N ARG A 458 7.02 -4.19 29.23
CA ARG A 458 7.81 -2.96 29.37
C ARG A 458 6.89 -1.74 29.41
N ASN A 459 7.32 -0.75 30.19
CA ASN A 459 6.58 0.50 30.36
C ASN A 459 6.79 1.48 29.18
N TYR A 460 6.29 1.13 27.99
CA TYR A 460 6.37 1.97 26.79
C TYR A 460 5.12 2.84 26.63
N SER A 461 5.30 4.06 26.11
CA SER A 461 4.20 5.01 25.90
C SER A 461 3.08 4.40 25.03
N GLU A 462 3.45 3.72 23.95
CA GLU A 462 2.51 3.15 22.98
C GLU A 462 1.76 1.91 23.46
N THR A 463 2.18 1.31 24.59
CA THR A 463 1.51 0.17 25.21
C THR A 463 0.94 0.50 26.59
N ARG A 464 1.49 1.51 27.26
CA ARG A 464 1.05 2.00 28.57
C ARG A 464 -0.15 2.94 28.49
N ASN A 465 -0.04 3.95 27.59
CA ASN A 465 -1.03 5.04 27.56
C ASN A 465 -2.38 4.63 26.96
N PRO A 466 -2.47 3.77 25.90
CA PRO A 466 -3.78 3.39 25.40
C PRO A 466 -4.63 2.71 26.49
N GLU A 467 -5.89 3.13 26.61
CA GLU A 467 -6.86 2.58 27.55
C GLU A 467 -7.71 1.45 26.94
N ILE A 468 -7.21 0.87 25.86
CA ILE A 468 -7.72 -0.31 25.15
C ILE A 468 -6.58 -1.33 24.96
N PRO A 469 -6.86 -2.61 24.69
CA PRO A 469 -5.82 -3.60 24.41
C PRO A 469 -4.83 -3.10 23.37
N SER A 470 -3.55 -3.14 23.70
CA SER A 470 -2.50 -2.53 22.88
C SER A 470 -1.22 -3.36 22.84
N ALA A 471 -0.52 -3.32 21.71
CA ALA A 471 0.78 -3.96 21.54
C ALA A 471 1.69 -3.13 20.62
N ILE A 472 2.99 -3.30 20.80
CA ILE A 472 4.00 -2.99 19.78
C ILE A 472 4.43 -4.33 19.18
N LEU A 473 4.51 -4.39 17.86
CA LEU A 473 5.14 -5.49 17.14
C LEU A 473 6.39 -4.96 16.42
N GLU A 474 7.55 -5.37 16.90
CA GLU A 474 8.81 -5.23 16.19
C GLU A 474 8.87 -6.34 15.14
N THR A 475 8.57 -5.99 13.91
CA THR A 475 8.36 -6.97 12.83
C THR A 475 9.62 -7.75 12.49
N MET A 476 10.76 -7.07 12.51
CA MET A 476 12.09 -7.56 12.18
C MET A 476 13.13 -6.49 12.56
N SER A 477 14.40 -6.73 12.31
CA SER A 477 15.38 -5.65 12.41
C SER A 477 15.68 -5.01 11.05
N HIS A 478 15.44 -3.68 10.95
CA HIS A 478 15.82 -2.90 9.77
C HIS A 478 17.34 -2.66 9.64
N GLN A 479 18.12 -3.04 10.64
CA GLN A 479 19.59 -2.98 10.64
C GLN A 479 20.24 -4.34 10.41
N ASN A 480 19.46 -5.41 10.33
CA ASN A 480 19.96 -6.75 10.06
C ASN A 480 19.79 -7.13 8.60
N PHE A 481 20.88 -7.36 7.90
CA PHE A 481 20.83 -7.66 6.47
C PHE A 481 20.01 -8.91 6.12
N PRO A 482 20.12 -10.07 6.81
CA PRO A 482 19.28 -11.22 6.56
C PRO A 482 17.79 -10.95 6.73
N ASP A 483 17.39 -10.12 7.69
CA ASP A 483 16.01 -9.68 7.87
C ASP A 483 15.58 -8.79 6.70
N MET A 484 16.44 -7.84 6.29
CA MET A 484 16.13 -6.88 5.23
C MET A 484 16.16 -7.49 3.83
N LEU A 485 16.86 -8.60 3.61
CA LEU A 485 16.72 -9.39 2.39
C LEU A 485 15.27 -9.80 2.16
N ARG A 486 14.55 -10.13 3.22
CA ARG A 486 13.12 -10.44 3.19
C ARG A 486 12.27 -9.19 3.27
N GLY A 487 12.61 -8.29 4.18
CA GLY A 487 11.89 -7.03 4.38
C GLY A 487 11.79 -6.16 3.14
N GLN A 488 12.78 -6.19 2.25
CA GLN A 488 12.72 -5.47 0.98
C GLN A 488 11.87 -6.16 -0.11
N ASP A 489 11.48 -7.43 0.09
CA ASP A 489 10.61 -8.13 -0.87
C ASP A 489 9.12 -7.86 -0.58
N PRO A 490 8.35 -7.29 -1.54
CA PRO A 490 6.93 -7.02 -1.35
C PRO A 490 6.08 -8.26 -1.05
N ASN A 491 6.50 -9.45 -1.50
CA ASN A 491 5.80 -10.70 -1.18
C ASN A 491 5.92 -11.04 0.31
N PHE A 492 7.07 -10.74 0.92
CA PHE A 492 7.24 -10.90 2.37
C PHE A 492 6.37 -9.91 3.14
N ARG A 493 6.37 -8.63 2.74
CA ARG A 493 5.54 -7.59 3.36
C ARG A 493 4.06 -7.95 3.32
N PHE A 494 3.59 -8.50 2.21
CA PHE A 494 2.22 -9.01 2.08
C PHE A 494 1.94 -10.17 3.06
N THR A 495 2.84 -11.15 3.14
CA THR A 495 2.68 -12.32 4.04
C THR A 495 2.67 -11.89 5.50
N LEU A 496 3.58 -11.00 5.89
CA LEU A 496 3.65 -10.42 7.23
C LEU A 496 2.38 -9.66 7.59
N ALA A 497 1.95 -8.74 6.73
CA ALA A 497 0.71 -7.98 6.93
C ALA A 497 -0.52 -8.89 7.03
N ARG A 498 -0.57 -9.95 6.19
CA ARG A 498 -1.67 -10.93 6.23
C ARG A 498 -1.68 -11.72 7.55
N SER A 499 -0.52 -12.08 8.08
CA SER A 499 -0.45 -12.74 9.38
C SER A 499 -0.94 -11.84 10.52
N ILE A 500 -0.51 -10.57 10.53
CA ILE A 500 -0.98 -9.57 11.50
C ILE A 500 -2.50 -9.39 11.39
N TYR A 501 -3.04 -9.22 10.18
CA TYR A 501 -4.48 -9.12 9.93
C TYR A 501 -5.25 -10.33 10.47
N LYS A 502 -4.78 -11.54 10.19
CA LYS A 502 -5.42 -12.78 10.66
C LYS A 502 -5.41 -12.86 12.19
N THR A 503 -4.32 -12.45 12.82
CA THR A 503 -4.23 -12.41 14.28
C THR A 503 -5.22 -11.42 14.89
N ILE A 504 -5.30 -10.20 14.35
CA ILE A 504 -6.29 -9.20 14.81
C ILE A 504 -7.72 -9.75 14.66
N LEU A 505 -8.04 -10.35 13.50
CA LEU A 505 -9.35 -10.95 13.24
C LEU A 505 -9.68 -12.04 14.27
N ARG A 506 -8.76 -12.99 14.47
CA ARG A 506 -8.94 -14.11 15.44
C ARG A 506 -9.07 -13.59 16.87
N PHE A 507 -8.19 -12.67 17.25
CA PHE A 507 -8.17 -12.13 18.61
C PHE A 507 -9.51 -11.46 18.95
N ILE A 508 -9.96 -10.49 18.14
CA ILE A 508 -11.21 -9.77 18.36
C ILE A 508 -12.40 -10.73 18.37
N THR A 509 -12.53 -11.58 17.37
CA THR A 509 -13.69 -12.49 17.27
C THR A 509 -13.73 -13.51 18.40
N THR A 510 -12.57 -14.02 18.85
CA THR A 510 -12.47 -14.94 19.98
C THR A 510 -12.89 -14.27 21.28
N GLN A 511 -12.45 -13.03 21.53
CA GLN A 511 -12.88 -12.28 22.72
C GLN A 511 -14.40 -12.15 22.80
N HIS A 512 -15.08 -11.93 21.69
CA HIS A 512 -16.54 -11.81 21.60
C HIS A 512 -17.27 -13.14 21.39
N GLY A 513 -16.58 -14.29 21.45
CA GLY A 513 -17.20 -15.62 21.24
C GLY A 513 -17.77 -15.80 19.82
N GLN A 514 -17.25 -15.09 18.83
CA GLN A 514 -17.73 -15.12 17.46
C GLN A 514 -16.84 -16.01 16.56
N SER A 515 -17.46 -16.64 15.57
CA SER A 515 -16.72 -17.34 14.52
C SER A 515 -16.17 -16.34 13.49
N TYR A 516 -15.01 -16.65 12.95
CA TYR A 516 -14.36 -15.82 11.92
C TYR A 516 -14.22 -16.56 10.58
N THR A 517 -14.01 -15.78 9.56
CA THR A 517 -13.61 -16.22 8.22
C THR A 517 -12.57 -15.25 7.71
N VAL A 518 -11.42 -15.74 7.27
CA VAL A 518 -10.37 -14.90 6.67
C VAL A 518 -10.75 -14.52 5.25
N GLU A 519 -10.48 -13.29 4.81
CA GLU A 519 -10.70 -12.88 3.42
C GLU A 519 -9.91 -13.79 2.44
N PRO A 520 -10.42 -14.01 1.20
CA PRO A 520 -9.71 -14.83 0.22
C PRO A 520 -8.42 -14.19 -0.28
N LEU A 521 -7.59 -14.98 -0.95
CA LEU A 521 -6.52 -14.48 -1.81
C LEU A 521 -7.07 -14.02 -3.16
N ALA A 522 -6.35 -13.11 -3.83
CA ALA A 522 -6.70 -12.62 -5.16
C ALA A 522 -6.80 -13.78 -6.17
N PRO A 523 -7.79 -13.77 -7.09
CA PRO A 523 -7.85 -14.75 -8.17
C PRO A 523 -6.65 -14.67 -9.10
N THR A 524 -6.36 -15.77 -9.80
CA THR A 524 -5.29 -15.86 -10.81
C THR A 524 -5.83 -16.31 -12.17
N ASP A 525 -4.96 -16.43 -13.17
CA ASP A 525 -5.28 -16.87 -14.53
C ASP A 525 -6.44 -16.06 -15.15
N PHE A 526 -6.45 -14.76 -14.90
CA PHE A 526 -7.49 -13.90 -15.43
C PHE A 526 -7.39 -13.79 -16.94
N ALA A 527 -8.51 -13.95 -17.63
CA ALA A 527 -8.58 -13.95 -19.09
C ALA A 527 -9.91 -13.42 -19.61
N ILE A 528 -9.84 -12.77 -20.75
CA ILE A 528 -10.98 -12.24 -21.50
C ILE A 528 -10.96 -12.87 -22.91
N ALA A 529 -12.09 -13.40 -23.36
CA ALA A 529 -12.25 -13.97 -24.70
C ALA A 529 -13.62 -13.61 -25.29
N PHE A 530 -13.69 -13.39 -26.59
CA PHE A 530 -14.96 -13.30 -27.29
C PHE A 530 -15.66 -14.68 -27.32
N VAL A 531 -16.98 -14.69 -26.99
CA VAL A 531 -17.84 -15.89 -27.02
C VAL A 531 -19.05 -15.71 -27.93
N GLY A 532 -19.08 -14.64 -28.68
CA GLY A 532 -20.15 -14.23 -29.62
C GLY A 532 -19.76 -12.96 -30.30
N LYS A 533 -20.69 -12.32 -31.04
CA LYS A 533 -20.40 -11.09 -31.77
C LYS A 533 -19.65 -10.05 -30.93
N ASN A 534 -20.42 -9.35 -30.08
CA ASN A 534 -19.91 -8.35 -29.15
C ASN A 534 -19.90 -8.85 -27.68
N LYS A 535 -20.00 -10.18 -27.48
CA LYS A 535 -20.02 -10.78 -26.14
C LYS A 535 -18.65 -11.28 -25.75
N ILE A 536 -18.18 -10.86 -24.58
CA ILE A 536 -16.95 -11.37 -23.95
C ILE A 536 -17.30 -12.24 -22.75
N LYS A 537 -16.45 -13.22 -22.49
CA LYS A 537 -16.41 -13.97 -21.24
C LYS A 537 -15.12 -13.62 -20.51
N LEU A 538 -15.29 -13.10 -19.31
CA LEU A 538 -14.26 -12.97 -18.29
C LEU A 538 -14.16 -14.30 -17.53
N SER A 539 -12.96 -14.81 -17.26
CA SER A 539 -12.76 -16.03 -16.50
C SER A 539 -11.46 -15.97 -15.70
N TRP A 540 -11.46 -16.58 -14.53
CA TRP A 540 -10.34 -16.58 -13.58
C TRP A 540 -10.30 -17.91 -12.83
N THR A 541 -9.28 -18.12 -11.98
CA THR A 541 -9.10 -19.27 -11.12
C THR A 541 -9.04 -18.81 -9.66
N ALA A 542 -9.75 -19.50 -8.77
CA ALA A 542 -9.66 -19.29 -7.34
C ALA A 542 -8.29 -19.71 -6.82
N VAL A 543 -7.73 -18.95 -5.89
CA VAL A 543 -6.49 -19.32 -5.19
C VAL A 543 -6.84 -19.85 -3.81
N GLN A 544 -6.31 -21.02 -3.47
CA GLN A 544 -6.42 -21.60 -2.15
C GLN A 544 -5.32 -21.04 -1.26
N ASP A 545 -5.68 -20.65 -0.02
CA ASP A 545 -4.71 -20.27 0.99
C ASP A 545 -4.30 -21.51 1.79
N SER A 546 -3.08 -21.97 1.62
CA SER A 546 -2.57 -23.15 2.32
C SER A 546 -2.43 -22.97 3.83
N LEU A 547 -2.34 -21.71 4.29
CA LEU A 547 -2.22 -21.34 5.70
C LEU A 547 -3.59 -21.14 6.36
N GLU A 548 -4.67 -20.98 5.57
CA GLU A 548 -5.97 -20.55 6.09
C GLU A 548 -7.15 -21.19 5.34
N PRO A 549 -7.63 -22.35 5.81
CA PRO A 549 -8.73 -23.06 5.14
C PRO A 549 -10.04 -22.26 5.07
N THR A 550 -10.25 -21.31 6.00
CA THR A 550 -11.46 -20.46 6.02
C THR A 550 -11.49 -19.43 4.88
N ALA A 551 -10.34 -19.14 4.26
CA ALA A 551 -10.18 -18.15 3.22
C ALA A 551 -10.72 -18.53 1.85
N SER A 552 -11.42 -19.67 1.72
CA SER A 552 -11.98 -20.10 0.44
C SER A 552 -13.04 -19.12 -0.09
N PRO A 553 -12.95 -18.70 -1.37
CA PRO A 553 -13.94 -17.79 -1.96
C PRO A 553 -15.29 -18.46 -2.17
N THR A 554 -16.38 -17.72 -1.92
CA THR A 554 -17.76 -18.14 -2.18
C THR A 554 -18.41 -17.40 -3.35
N SER A 555 -17.82 -16.32 -3.76
CA SER A 555 -18.25 -15.45 -4.87
C SER A 555 -17.11 -14.51 -5.29
N TYR A 556 -17.38 -13.67 -6.29
CA TYR A 556 -16.41 -12.72 -6.85
C TYR A 556 -17.11 -11.41 -7.16
N ASN A 557 -16.40 -10.30 -7.07
CA ASN A 557 -16.83 -9.01 -7.59
C ASN A 557 -16.02 -8.67 -8.84
N VAL A 558 -16.71 -8.30 -9.91
CA VAL A 558 -16.10 -7.85 -11.18
C VAL A 558 -16.29 -6.35 -11.29
N TYR A 559 -15.20 -5.63 -11.27
CA TYR A 559 -15.15 -4.18 -11.44
C TYR A 559 -14.89 -3.84 -12.89
N MET A 560 -15.59 -2.83 -13.40
CA MET A 560 -15.52 -2.39 -14.79
C MET A 560 -15.33 -0.88 -14.86
N ALA A 561 -14.49 -0.45 -15.78
CA ALA A 561 -14.33 0.95 -16.17
C ALA A 561 -14.42 1.07 -17.70
N THR A 562 -14.91 2.20 -18.21
CA THR A 562 -15.02 2.49 -19.63
C THR A 562 -14.26 3.76 -20.00
N GLY A 563 -13.54 3.74 -21.13
CA GLY A 563 -12.73 4.87 -21.58
C GLY A 563 -11.73 5.30 -20.51
N THR A 564 -11.70 6.59 -20.19
CA THR A 564 -10.90 7.19 -19.12
C THR A 564 -11.60 7.22 -17.76
N GLY A 565 -12.86 6.73 -17.68
CA GLY A 565 -13.67 6.74 -16.46
C GLY A 565 -13.11 5.88 -15.34
N GLY A 566 -13.60 6.06 -14.12
CA GLY A 566 -13.25 5.26 -12.93
C GLY A 566 -13.90 3.88 -12.95
N PHE A 567 -13.41 2.98 -12.09
CA PHE A 567 -14.06 1.69 -11.85
C PHE A 567 -15.36 1.88 -11.07
N ASN A 568 -16.40 1.15 -11.49
CA ASN A 568 -17.66 1.07 -10.77
C ASN A 568 -17.52 0.34 -9.42
N ASN A 569 -18.61 0.20 -8.66
CA ASN A 569 -18.60 -0.46 -7.35
C ASN A 569 -18.62 -2.02 -7.41
N GLY A 570 -18.48 -2.60 -8.61
CA GLY A 570 -18.42 -4.04 -8.81
C GLY A 570 -19.76 -4.71 -9.04
N ARG A 571 -19.75 -5.81 -9.78
CA ARG A 571 -20.88 -6.72 -10.00
C ARG A 571 -20.56 -8.10 -9.44
N ARG A 572 -21.40 -8.58 -8.53
CA ARG A 572 -21.18 -9.89 -7.87
C ARG A 572 -21.58 -11.05 -8.77
N THR A 573 -20.76 -12.12 -8.76
CA THR A 573 -21.04 -13.42 -9.37
C THR A 573 -20.60 -14.57 -8.46
N LYS A 574 -21.34 -15.68 -8.46
CA LYS A 574 -20.93 -16.91 -7.73
C LYS A 574 -20.01 -17.81 -8.56
N ARG A 575 -19.95 -17.63 -9.88
CA ARG A 575 -19.12 -18.41 -10.79
C ARG A 575 -17.77 -17.72 -11.00
N PRO A 576 -16.69 -18.48 -11.24
CA PRO A 576 -15.39 -17.91 -11.59
C PRO A 576 -15.37 -17.42 -13.05
N SER A 577 -16.47 -16.85 -13.49
CA SER A 577 -16.62 -16.20 -14.80
C SER A 577 -17.83 -15.27 -14.84
N LEU A 578 -17.78 -14.32 -15.79
CA LEU A 578 -18.88 -13.42 -16.11
C LEU A 578 -18.90 -13.14 -17.61
N THR A 579 -20.10 -13.17 -18.20
CA THR A 579 -20.30 -12.79 -19.61
C THR A 579 -20.94 -11.40 -19.69
N LEU A 580 -20.40 -10.54 -20.57
CA LEU A 580 -20.85 -9.16 -20.78
C LEU A 580 -20.93 -8.86 -22.28
N GLU A 581 -21.76 -7.90 -22.65
CA GLU A 581 -21.81 -7.31 -23.99
C GLU A 581 -21.01 -6.02 -24.02
N LEU A 582 -20.26 -5.80 -25.10
CA LEU A 582 -19.48 -4.60 -25.31
C LEU A 582 -20.12 -3.71 -26.38
N GLU A 583 -20.06 -2.42 -26.18
CA GLU A 583 -20.37 -1.43 -27.21
C GLU A 583 -19.21 -1.27 -28.19
N PRO A 584 -19.51 -1.12 -29.51
CA PRO A 584 -18.46 -0.95 -30.51
C PRO A 584 -17.61 0.31 -30.24
N GLY A 585 -16.29 0.14 -30.27
CA GLY A 585 -15.34 1.25 -30.15
C GLY A 585 -15.03 1.68 -28.73
N VAL A 586 -15.74 1.17 -27.74
CA VAL A 586 -15.50 1.52 -26.33
C VAL A 586 -14.37 0.66 -25.76
N HIS A 587 -13.44 1.30 -25.09
CA HIS A 587 -12.37 0.63 -24.32
C HIS A 587 -12.88 0.27 -22.93
N TYR A 588 -12.93 -1.02 -22.62
CA TYR A 588 -13.32 -1.54 -21.31
C TYR A 588 -12.10 -2.04 -20.56
N ARG A 589 -12.08 -1.78 -19.24
CA ARG A 589 -11.08 -2.28 -18.30
C ARG A 589 -11.76 -3.06 -17.18
N PHE A 590 -11.17 -4.17 -16.77
CA PHE A 590 -11.75 -5.09 -15.79
C PHE A 590 -10.71 -5.52 -14.76
N LYS A 591 -11.13 -5.66 -13.50
CA LYS A 591 -10.42 -6.36 -12.44
C LYS A 591 -11.39 -7.18 -11.62
N VAL A 592 -10.91 -8.23 -10.98
CA VAL A 592 -11.75 -9.17 -10.23
C VAL A 592 -11.19 -9.36 -8.84
N THR A 593 -12.07 -9.42 -7.84
CA THR A 593 -11.74 -9.80 -6.47
C THR A 593 -12.50 -11.06 -6.09
N ALA A 594 -11.93 -11.84 -5.17
CA ALA A 594 -12.60 -12.97 -4.55
C ALA A 594 -13.28 -12.51 -3.25
N VAL A 595 -14.41 -13.08 -2.91
CA VAL A 595 -15.26 -12.68 -1.78
C VAL A 595 -15.74 -13.90 -1.01
N ASN A 596 -15.74 -13.78 0.32
CA ASN A 596 -16.41 -14.70 1.23
C ASN A 596 -17.12 -13.93 2.36
N ARG A 597 -17.53 -14.60 3.44
CA ARG A 597 -18.21 -13.96 4.58
C ARG A 597 -17.28 -13.11 5.44
N GLY A 598 -15.97 -13.35 5.35
CA GLY A 598 -14.94 -12.63 6.10
C GLY A 598 -14.50 -11.32 5.45
N GLY A 599 -14.58 -11.25 4.11
CA GLY A 599 -14.12 -10.04 3.41
C GLY A 599 -13.96 -10.22 1.91
N GLU A 600 -13.23 -9.29 1.34
CA GLU A 600 -12.92 -9.18 -0.08
C GLU A 600 -11.40 -9.16 -0.29
N SER A 601 -10.89 -9.92 -1.25
CA SER A 601 -9.47 -10.00 -1.56
C SER A 601 -8.92 -8.73 -2.21
N PHE A 602 -7.61 -8.63 -2.32
CA PHE A 602 -6.96 -7.76 -3.31
C PHE A 602 -7.44 -8.15 -4.73
N PRO A 603 -7.38 -7.20 -5.71
CA PRO A 603 -7.82 -7.48 -7.07
C PRO A 603 -6.79 -8.29 -7.87
N THR A 604 -7.24 -8.87 -8.98
CA THR A 604 -6.37 -9.31 -10.09
C THR A 604 -5.68 -8.12 -10.74
N GLU A 605 -4.76 -8.39 -11.67
CA GLU A 605 -4.33 -7.41 -12.68
C GLU A 605 -5.53 -6.82 -13.43
N VAL A 606 -5.35 -5.62 -14.00
CA VAL A 606 -6.35 -4.98 -14.85
C VAL A 606 -6.18 -5.48 -16.29
N LEU A 607 -7.20 -6.17 -16.79
CA LEU A 607 -7.30 -6.56 -18.18
C LEU A 607 -8.25 -5.65 -18.96
N SER A 608 -8.10 -5.66 -20.28
CA SER A 608 -8.86 -4.78 -21.18
C SER A 608 -9.47 -5.51 -22.35
N ALA A 609 -10.54 -4.93 -22.90
CA ALA A 609 -11.14 -5.39 -24.15
C ALA A 609 -11.73 -4.23 -24.96
N VAL A 610 -11.66 -4.36 -26.29
CA VAL A 610 -12.31 -3.47 -27.25
C VAL A 610 -12.98 -4.31 -28.34
N TYR A 611 -14.26 -4.09 -28.57
CA TYR A 611 -14.96 -4.65 -29.71
C TYR A 611 -15.10 -3.59 -30.83
N ARG A 612 -14.78 -3.94 -32.07
CA ARG A 612 -14.98 -3.06 -33.23
C ARG A 612 -16.07 -3.58 -34.14
N SER A 613 -15.87 -4.83 -34.62
CA SER A 613 -16.85 -5.48 -35.49
C SER A 613 -16.62 -6.99 -35.53
N ASN A 614 -17.56 -7.74 -36.09
CA ASN A 614 -17.46 -9.20 -36.25
C ASN A 614 -16.37 -9.62 -37.25
N THR A 615 -16.01 -8.74 -38.19
CA THR A 615 -15.02 -9.01 -39.26
C THR A 615 -13.63 -8.53 -38.88
N ALA A 616 -13.48 -7.75 -37.81
CA ALA A 616 -12.19 -7.25 -37.34
C ALA A 616 -11.34 -8.41 -36.79
N LYS A 617 -10.05 -8.45 -37.15
CA LYS A 617 -9.09 -9.35 -36.54
C LYS A 617 -8.96 -9.02 -35.04
N THR A 618 -8.84 -10.06 -34.20
CA THR A 618 -8.69 -9.90 -32.76
C THR A 618 -7.23 -10.02 -32.37
N ILE A 619 -6.70 -9.02 -31.68
CA ILE A 619 -5.36 -9.01 -31.09
C ILE A 619 -5.48 -9.44 -29.64
N LEU A 620 -4.58 -10.35 -29.20
CA LEU A 620 -4.46 -10.74 -27.80
C LEU A 620 -3.32 -9.97 -27.15
N VAL A 621 -3.64 -9.19 -26.09
CA VAL A 621 -2.65 -8.54 -25.23
C VAL A 621 -2.43 -9.42 -24.00
N VAL A 622 -1.18 -9.76 -23.72
CA VAL A 622 -0.81 -10.69 -22.63
C VAL A 622 -0.03 -9.96 -21.57
N ASN A 623 -0.57 -9.93 -20.34
CA ASN A 623 0.18 -9.47 -19.18
C ASN A 623 1.17 -10.56 -18.74
N GLY A 624 2.45 -10.35 -18.95
CA GLY A 624 3.56 -11.18 -18.47
C GLY A 624 4.41 -10.49 -17.40
N PHE A 625 4.08 -9.24 -17.03
CA PHE A 625 4.79 -8.51 -15.98
C PHE A 625 4.13 -8.74 -14.62
N HIS A 626 4.62 -9.72 -13.88
CA HIS A 626 4.13 -10.11 -12.56
C HIS A 626 5.13 -9.84 -11.44
N ARG A 627 6.36 -9.47 -11.76
CA ARG A 627 7.46 -9.33 -10.81
C ARG A 627 7.15 -8.32 -9.72
N LEU A 628 7.34 -8.79 -8.48
CA LEU A 628 7.48 -8.01 -7.25
C LEU A 628 8.72 -8.54 -6.54
N SER A 629 9.72 -7.70 -6.32
CA SER A 629 10.97 -8.13 -5.70
C SER A 629 11.69 -6.99 -5.02
N GLY A 630 12.54 -7.31 -4.06
CA GLY A 630 13.53 -6.37 -3.54
C GLY A 630 14.58 -5.98 -4.57
N PRO A 631 15.47 -5.05 -4.23
CA PRO A 631 16.58 -4.61 -5.09
C PRO A 631 17.63 -5.72 -5.32
N THR A 632 18.54 -5.46 -6.28
CA THR A 632 19.73 -6.32 -6.44
C THR A 632 20.52 -6.37 -5.14
N VAL A 633 20.88 -7.59 -4.73
CA VAL A 633 21.62 -7.87 -3.52
C VAL A 633 23.12 -7.82 -3.78
N ILE A 634 23.85 -7.15 -2.87
CA ILE A 634 25.30 -7.25 -2.75
C ILE A 634 25.59 -7.98 -1.42
N ASN A 635 26.28 -9.11 -1.52
CA ASN A 635 26.75 -9.87 -0.36
C ASN A 635 28.05 -10.57 -0.70
N THR A 636 29.15 -9.82 -0.61
CA THR A 636 30.51 -10.27 -0.87
C THR A 636 31.26 -10.57 0.43
N GLU A 637 32.51 -10.88 0.36
CA GLU A 637 33.40 -10.98 1.54
C GLU A 637 33.52 -9.63 2.27
N PHE A 638 33.51 -8.52 1.51
CA PHE A 638 33.77 -7.17 2.04
C PHE A 638 32.50 -6.33 2.22
N GLU A 639 31.52 -6.46 1.34
CA GLU A 639 30.36 -5.59 1.28
C GLU A 639 29.04 -6.35 1.47
N GLN A 640 28.08 -5.68 2.09
CA GLN A 640 26.75 -6.21 2.34
C GLN A 640 25.69 -5.11 2.18
N GLY A 641 24.61 -5.42 1.45
CA GLY A 641 23.53 -4.48 1.20
C GLY A 641 22.84 -4.67 -0.16
N PHE A 642 22.47 -3.57 -0.77
CA PHE A 642 21.69 -3.52 -2.02
C PHE A 642 22.32 -2.57 -3.04
N ASP A 643 21.97 -2.72 -4.32
CA ASP A 643 22.40 -1.85 -5.41
C ASP A 643 21.18 -1.38 -6.22
N LEU A 644 20.66 -0.20 -5.88
CA LEU A 644 19.54 0.42 -6.58
C LEU A 644 19.85 0.86 -8.00
N ASN A 645 21.11 1.16 -8.30
CA ASN A 645 21.51 1.63 -9.62
C ASN A 645 21.52 0.50 -10.65
N ARG A 646 21.72 -0.74 -10.18
CA ARG A 646 21.66 -1.93 -11.02
C ARG A 646 20.23 -2.40 -11.20
N ASP A 647 19.46 -2.48 -10.12
CA ASP A 647 18.05 -2.83 -10.12
C ASP A 647 17.45 -2.44 -8.76
N ALA A 648 16.57 -1.48 -8.78
CA ALA A 648 15.89 -0.97 -7.58
C ALA A 648 14.83 -1.93 -7.01
N GLY A 649 14.63 -3.10 -7.63
CA GLY A 649 13.50 -3.95 -7.34
C GLY A 649 12.20 -3.42 -7.95
N VAL A 650 11.10 -4.06 -7.63
CA VAL A 650 9.76 -3.68 -8.10
C VAL A 650 8.79 -3.77 -6.94
N SER A 651 8.33 -2.61 -6.46
CA SER A 651 7.25 -2.53 -5.46
C SER A 651 5.88 -2.80 -6.09
N GLU A 652 4.88 -3.09 -5.28
CA GLU A 652 3.48 -3.06 -5.69
C GLU A 652 2.99 -1.60 -5.68
N GLY A 653 2.82 -1.01 -6.87
CA GLY A 653 2.46 0.39 -6.99
C GLY A 653 3.49 1.35 -6.38
N LEU A 654 2.99 2.45 -5.81
CA LEU A 654 3.81 3.49 -5.19
C LEU A 654 4.43 3.01 -3.88
N THR A 655 5.68 3.38 -3.60
CA THR A 655 6.36 3.11 -2.33
C THR A 655 7.14 4.33 -1.82
N ALA A 656 7.22 4.46 -0.50
CA ALA A 656 8.01 5.48 0.21
C ALA A 656 9.27 4.88 0.87
N GLY A 657 9.67 3.68 0.50
CA GLY A 657 10.66 2.86 1.21
C GLY A 657 12.13 3.32 1.13
N TRP A 658 12.43 4.41 0.41
CA TRP A 658 13.79 4.81 0.10
C TRP A 658 14.17 6.15 0.76
N ALA A 659 15.24 6.15 1.56
CA ALA A 659 15.87 7.35 2.09
C ALA A 659 17.00 7.83 1.16
N GLY A 660 17.88 6.93 0.71
CA GLY A 660 19.01 7.22 -0.16
C GLY A 660 19.29 6.13 -1.19
N ALA A 661 20.12 6.44 -2.17
CA ALA A 661 20.47 5.55 -3.27
C ALA A 661 21.60 4.57 -2.90
N GLN A 662 22.51 4.99 -2.03
CA GLN A 662 23.59 4.13 -1.55
C GLN A 662 23.10 3.23 -0.42
N GLN A 663 23.16 1.93 -0.61
CA GLN A 663 22.54 0.94 0.28
C GLN A 663 23.46 -0.19 0.68
N CYS A 664 24.71 -0.16 0.24
CA CYS A 664 25.74 -1.13 0.55
C CYS A 664 26.81 -0.48 1.42
N PHE A 665 27.34 -1.22 2.36
CA PHE A 665 28.42 -0.77 3.23
C PHE A 665 29.45 -1.89 3.45
N ASP A 666 30.64 -1.47 3.86
CA ASP A 666 31.73 -2.37 4.23
C ASP A 666 31.38 -3.13 5.52
N LYS A 667 31.55 -4.44 5.54
CA LYS A 667 31.31 -5.28 6.71
C LYS A 667 32.21 -4.93 7.90
N SER A 668 33.38 -4.34 7.69
CA SER A 668 34.24 -3.85 8.76
C SER A 668 33.64 -2.67 9.53
N CYS A 669 32.66 -1.99 8.95
CA CYS A 669 31.89 -0.92 9.61
C CYS A 669 30.75 -1.43 10.49
N MET A 670 30.53 -2.73 10.57
CA MET A 670 29.47 -3.30 11.41
C MET A 670 29.71 -3.01 12.89
N GLY A 671 28.71 -2.42 13.56
CA GLY A 671 28.83 -2.02 14.97
C GLY A 671 29.58 -0.71 15.23
N ILE A 672 30.06 -0.02 14.19
CA ILE A 672 30.71 1.29 14.32
C ILE A 672 29.65 2.38 14.23
N GLU A 673 29.70 3.35 15.14
CA GLU A 673 28.87 4.55 15.11
C GLU A 673 29.56 5.68 14.33
N GLY A 674 28.77 6.55 13.71
CA GLY A 674 29.25 7.72 13.02
C GLY A 674 29.52 7.53 11.52
N PRO A 675 30.09 8.52 10.85
CA PRO A 675 30.37 8.48 9.42
C PRO A 675 31.18 7.24 9.00
N GLY A 676 30.68 6.52 7.99
CA GLY A 676 31.26 5.26 7.54
C GLY A 676 30.77 4.02 8.28
N GLY A 677 30.02 4.18 9.38
CA GLY A 677 29.40 3.11 10.14
C GLY A 677 28.01 2.75 9.64
N LEU A 678 27.34 1.84 10.35
CA LEU A 678 25.96 1.47 10.10
C LEU A 678 25.03 2.66 10.40
N GLY A 679 24.05 2.92 9.52
CA GLY A 679 23.06 3.94 9.72
C GLY A 679 23.41 5.31 9.14
N PHE A 680 24.45 5.40 8.35
CA PHE A 680 24.90 6.61 7.69
C PHE A 680 24.76 6.54 6.16
N GLY A 681 23.77 5.81 5.66
CA GLY A 681 23.35 5.88 4.26
C GLY A 681 22.81 7.26 3.93
N GLY A 682 22.85 7.64 2.63
CA GLY A 682 22.39 8.96 2.17
C GLY A 682 20.91 9.23 2.43
N ASP A 683 20.52 10.51 2.33
CA ASP A 683 19.14 11.01 2.50
C ASP A 683 18.62 11.67 1.20
N GLU A 684 19.28 11.47 0.08
CA GLU A 684 18.99 12.14 -1.21
C GLU A 684 17.67 11.73 -1.85
N MET A 685 17.08 10.62 -1.40
CA MET A 685 15.76 10.15 -1.83
C MET A 685 14.64 10.44 -0.82
N ALA A 686 14.95 11.07 0.30
CA ALA A 686 13.96 11.42 1.31
C ALA A 686 12.83 12.28 0.71
N GLY A 687 11.60 11.93 1.01
CA GLY A 687 10.42 12.59 0.43
C GLY A 687 10.11 12.23 -1.03
N ARG A 688 10.89 11.35 -1.65
CA ARG A 688 10.61 10.83 -2.99
C ARG A 688 9.90 9.49 -2.89
N PHE A 689 8.81 9.39 -3.64
CA PHE A 689 8.09 8.15 -3.84
C PHE A 689 8.51 7.51 -5.16
N VAL A 690 8.51 6.19 -5.20
CA VAL A 690 8.92 5.41 -6.37
C VAL A 690 7.78 4.51 -6.81
N MET A 691 7.43 4.59 -8.11
CA MET A 691 6.41 3.75 -8.71
C MET A 691 6.99 2.41 -9.16
N GLY A 692 6.34 1.32 -8.77
CA GLY A 692 6.62 -0.04 -9.23
C GLY A 692 5.54 -0.58 -10.16
N ASN A 693 5.17 -1.86 -9.99
CA ASN A 693 4.17 -2.51 -10.82
C ASN A 693 2.74 -2.16 -10.35
N THR A 694 1.97 -1.52 -11.22
CA THR A 694 0.55 -1.17 -10.98
C THR A 694 -0.41 -2.21 -11.53
N PHE A 695 0.09 -3.24 -12.24
CA PHE A 695 -0.68 -4.34 -12.84
C PHE A 695 -1.81 -3.89 -13.79
N ASP A 696 -1.67 -2.75 -14.46
CA ASP A 696 -2.68 -2.19 -15.37
C ASP A 696 -2.15 -1.81 -16.77
N TYR A 697 -0.93 -2.19 -17.10
CA TYR A 697 -0.25 -1.82 -18.35
C TYR A 697 -0.92 -2.38 -19.61
N VAL A 698 -1.70 -3.46 -19.49
CA VAL A 698 -2.59 -3.95 -20.56
C VAL A 698 -3.52 -2.86 -21.07
N ALA A 699 -3.99 -1.97 -20.18
CA ALA A 699 -4.83 -0.83 -20.58
C ALA A 699 -4.09 0.12 -21.53
N THR A 700 -2.83 0.44 -21.26
CA THR A 700 -1.98 1.30 -22.10
C THR A 700 -1.76 0.70 -23.49
N HIS A 701 -1.44 -0.58 -23.59
CA HIS A 701 -1.29 -1.28 -24.86
C HIS A 701 -2.61 -1.35 -25.64
N THR A 702 -3.69 -1.70 -24.95
CA THR A 702 -5.03 -1.76 -25.54
C THR A 702 -5.49 -0.40 -26.08
N GLU A 703 -5.21 0.69 -25.37
CA GLU A 703 -5.51 2.05 -25.81
C GLU A 703 -4.77 2.38 -27.10
N ALA A 704 -3.48 2.07 -27.16
CA ALA A 704 -2.66 2.28 -28.36
C ALA A 704 -3.14 1.45 -29.56
N ILE A 705 -3.47 0.16 -29.36
CA ILE A 705 -4.06 -0.69 -30.40
C ILE A 705 -5.43 -0.15 -30.85
N ALA A 706 -6.27 0.25 -29.91
CA ALA A 706 -7.60 0.78 -30.16
C ALA A 706 -7.57 2.08 -30.97
N SER A 707 -6.52 2.89 -30.84
CA SER A 707 -6.32 4.13 -31.61
C SER A 707 -6.24 3.89 -33.12
N VAL A 708 -5.83 2.69 -33.54
CA VAL A 708 -5.77 2.28 -34.96
C VAL A 708 -7.15 2.06 -35.57
N ALA A 709 -8.18 1.84 -34.74
CA ALA A 709 -9.60 1.70 -35.10
C ALA A 709 -9.95 0.53 -36.04
N ARG A 710 -9.10 -0.50 -36.16
CA ARG A 710 -9.29 -1.63 -37.05
C ARG A 710 -9.46 -2.99 -36.36
N TYR A 711 -9.06 -3.13 -35.12
CA TYR A 711 -8.91 -4.42 -34.45
C TYR A 711 -9.84 -4.53 -33.26
N ASN A 712 -10.33 -5.76 -33.02
CA ASN A 712 -10.82 -6.16 -31.71
C ASN A 712 -9.64 -6.43 -30.81
N VAL A 713 -9.79 -6.22 -29.53
CA VAL A 713 -8.77 -6.51 -28.52
C VAL A 713 -9.39 -7.32 -27.39
N VAL A 714 -8.70 -8.35 -26.97
CA VAL A 714 -8.91 -9.05 -25.70
C VAL A 714 -7.57 -9.24 -25.00
N SER A 715 -7.59 -9.59 -23.73
CA SER A 715 -6.35 -9.73 -22.96
C SER A 715 -6.42 -10.87 -21.98
N CYS A 716 -5.25 -11.34 -21.54
CA CYS A 716 -5.13 -12.35 -20.48
C CYS A 716 -3.82 -12.21 -19.71
N SER A 717 -3.77 -12.85 -18.54
CA SER A 717 -2.53 -13.12 -17.82
C SER A 717 -1.70 -14.16 -18.58
N SER A 718 -0.38 -14.05 -18.56
CA SER A 718 0.53 -15.09 -19.09
C SER A 718 0.32 -16.43 -18.36
N ARG A 719 -0.07 -16.39 -17.09
CA ARG A 719 -0.43 -17.57 -16.29
C ARG A 719 -1.61 -18.33 -16.89
N ALA A 720 -2.61 -17.63 -17.46
CA ALA A 720 -3.74 -18.27 -18.13
C ALA A 720 -3.32 -18.98 -19.41
N ILE A 721 -2.27 -18.53 -20.09
CA ILE A 721 -1.67 -19.24 -21.24
C ILE A 721 -0.91 -20.47 -20.76
N GLU A 722 -0.08 -20.31 -19.76
CA GLU A 722 0.71 -21.42 -19.21
C GLU A 722 -0.15 -22.50 -18.54
N SER A 723 -1.27 -22.15 -17.91
CA SER A 723 -2.23 -23.14 -17.39
C SER A 723 -3.03 -23.84 -18.49
N GLY A 724 -2.96 -23.37 -19.75
CA GLY A 724 -3.70 -23.90 -20.89
C GLY A 724 -5.13 -23.39 -21.00
N LYS A 725 -5.53 -22.44 -20.16
CA LYS A 725 -6.85 -21.80 -20.19
C LYS A 725 -7.04 -20.95 -21.44
N VAL A 726 -5.98 -20.30 -21.95
CA VAL A 726 -5.97 -19.51 -23.16
C VAL A 726 -5.04 -20.15 -24.20
N GLN A 727 -5.56 -20.38 -25.40
CA GLN A 727 -4.82 -20.92 -26.56
C GLN A 727 -4.46 -19.78 -27.50
N ILE A 728 -3.19 -19.35 -27.53
CA ILE A 728 -2.76 -18.19 -28.34
C ILE A 728 -2.83 -18.42 -29.85
N GLY A 729 -2.79 -19.69 -30.28
CA GLY A 729 -2.84 -20.05 -31.72
C GLY A 729 -4.13 -19.67 -32.46
N THR A 730 -5.16 -19.23 -31.73
CA THR A 730 -6.41 -18.71 -32.31
C THR A 730 -6.36 -17.23 -32.68
N TYR A 731 -5.30 -16.52 -32.26
CA TYR A 731 -5.15 -15.09 -32.49
C TYR A 731 -4.10 -14.81 -33.58
N PRO A 732 -4.39 -13.94 -34.53
CA PRO A 732 -3.46 -13.61 -35.61
C PRO A 732 -2.26 -12.79 -35.16
N CYS A 733 -2.38 -12.10 -34.01
CA CYS A 733 -1.32 -11.31 -33.40
C CYS A 733 -1.41 -11.37 -31.88
N VAL A 734 -0.26 -11.52 -31.22
CA VAL A 734 -0.08 -11.50 -29.77
C VAL A 734 0.88 -10.37 -29.42
N ASP A 735 0.49 -9.56 -28.45
CA ASP A 735 1.29 -8.51 -27.84
C ASP A 735 1.63 -8.93 -26.41
N LEU A 736 2.88 -9.31 -26.14
CA LEU A 736 3.36 -9.81 -24.85
C LEU A 736 4.12 -8.74 -24.09
N ILE A 737 3.55 -8.31 -22.98
CA ILE A 737 4.08 -7.31 -22.06
C ILE A 737 4.94 -8.02 -21.02
N LEU A 738 6.22 -7.71 -20.92
CA LEU A 738 7.14 -8.26 -19.95
C LEU A 738 7.76 -7.20 -19.00
N GLY A 739 7.55 -5.92 -19.25
CA GLY A 739 7.92 -4.83 -18.34
C GLY A 739 9.33 -4.99 -17.75
N LEU A 740 9.41 -5.09 -16.44
CA LEU A 740 10.63 -5.40 -15.67
C LEU A 740 10.70 -6.87 -15.22
N GLU A 741 9.98 -7.78 -15.86
CA GLU A 741 10.01 -9.21 -15.56
C GLU A 741 11.41 -9.77 -15.75
N LYS A 742 11.95 -10.48 -14.75
CA LYS A 742 13.20 -11.25 -14.84
C LYS A 742 13.34 -12.17 -13.63
N PHE A 743 14.22 -13.14 -13.73
CA PHE A 743 14.66 -13.92 -12.58
C PHE A 743 15.51 -13.05 -11.64
N THR A 744 15.16 -13.06 -10.36
CA THR A 744 15.88 -12.39 -9.28
C THR A 744 16.21 -13.43 -8.22
N PRO A 745 17.50 -13.79 -8.00
CA PRO A 745 17.88 -14.88 -7.09
C PRO A 745 17.38 -14.71 -5.65
N SER A 746 17.30 -13.46 -5.18
CA SER A 746 16.87 -13.10 -3.83
C SER A 746 15.35 -12.97 -3.69
N ALA A 747 14.58 -12.97 -4.79
CA ALA A 747 13.12 -12.84 -4.73
C ALA A 747 12.48 -14.09 -4.12
N LEU A 748 11.49 -13.87 -3.28
CA LEU A 748 10.76 -14.95 -2.57
C LEU A 748 9.73 -15.67 -3.46
N ARG A 749 9.53 -15.17 -4.68
CA ARG A 749 8.78 -15.85 -5.75
C ARG A 749 9.61 -15.95 -7.00
N PHE A 750 9.35 -16.99 -7.77
CA PHE A 750 10.00 -17.20 -9.05
C PHE A 750 9.36 -16.33 -10.14
N TYR A 751 10.19 -15.54 -10.80
CA TYR A 751 9.84 -14.71 -11.96
C TYR A 751 10.81 -15.04 -13.10
N LYS A 752 10.34 -14.95 -14.34
CA LYS A 752 11.16 -15.16 -15.53
C LYS A 752 10.46 -14.62 -16.77
N THR A 753 11.19 -13.92 -17.64
CA THR A 753 10.65 -13.37 -18.88
C THR A 753 10.04 -14.45 -19.77
N PHE A 754 10.80 -15.50 -20.05
CA PHE A 754 10.35 -16.64 -20.83
C PHE A 754 10.62 -17.93 -20.06
N THR A 755 9.61 -18.43 -19.37
CA THR A 755 9.69 -19.77 -18.78
C THR A 755 9.86 -20.83 -19.86
N PRO A 756 10.40 -22.03 -19.56
CA PRO A 756 10.48 -23.11 -20.53
C PRO A 756 9.13 -23.46 -21.19
N LYS A 757 8.05 -23.29 -20.45
CA LYS A 757 6.68 -23.53 -20.95
C LYS A 757 6.26 -22.44 -21.92
N MET A 758 6.49 -21.17 -21.58
CA MET A 758 6.22 -20.03 -22.47
C MET A 758 7.04 -20.12 -23.74
N GLN A 759 8.34 -20.44 -23.66
CA GLN A 759 9.20 -20.67 -24.84
C GLN A 759 8.61 -21.71 -25.78
N LYS A 760 8.16 -22.85 -25.25
CA LYS A 760 7.52 -23.92 -26.04
C LYS A 760 6.25 -23.42 -26.75
N ILE A 761 5.41 -22.66 -26.04
CA ILE A 761 4.15 -22.11 -26.56
C ILE A 761 4.44 -21.10 -27.70
N LEU A 762 5.38 -20.19 -27.49
CA LEU A 762 5.74 -19.17 -28.48
C LEU A 762 6.39 -19.77 -29.71
N ARG A 763 7.24 -20.82 -29.59
CA ARG A 763 7.77 -21.57 -30.74
C ARG A 763 6.64 -22.19 -31.57
N ALA A 764 5.71 -22.87 -30.91
CA ALA A 764 4.57 -23.47 -31.61
C ALA A 764 3.66 -22.42 -32.27
N TYR A 765 3.55 -21.24 -31.69
CA TYR A 765 2.78 -20.12 -32.23
C TYR A 765 3.42 -19.56 -33.51
N THR A 766 4.72 -19.25 -33.46
CA THR A 766 5.44 -18.71 -34.61
C THR A 766 5.54 -19.73 -35.76
N GLN A 767 5.73 -21.02 -35.47
CA GLN A 767 5.70 -22.09 -36.47
C GLN A 767 4.35 -22.21 -37.18
N LYS A 768 3.27 -21.68 -36.63
CA LYS A 768 1.95 -21.60 -37.28
C LYS A 768 1.65 -20.23 -37.88
N HIS A 769 2.68 -19.51 -38.26
CA HIS A 769 2.61 -18.16 -38.84
C HIS A 769 2.02 -17.08 -37.90
N GLY A 770 2.09 -17.32 -36.57
CA GLY A 770 1.68 -16.32 -35.57
C GLY A 770 2.55 -15.07 -35.64
N ARG A 771 1.95 -13.92 -35.43
CA ARG A 771 2.65 -12.63 -35.40
C ARG A 771 2.83 -12.17 -33.96
N LEU A 772 4.05 -11.82 -33.60
CA LEU A 772 4.43 -11.59 -32.20
C LEU A 772 5.01 -10.18 -32.00
N MET A 773 4.44 -9.43 -31.09
CA MET A 773 5.07 -8.26 -30.49
C MET A 773 5.50 -8.63 -29.07
N VAL A 774 6.72 -8.25 -28.69
CA VAL A 774 7.23 -8.45 -27.32
C VAL A 774 7.92 -7.17 -26.88
N SER A 775 7.65 -6.73 -25.65
CA SER A 775 8.33 -5.59 -25.04
C SER A 775 8.72 -5.87 -23.60
N GLY A 776 9.91 -5.47 -23.18
CA GLY A 776 10.42 -5.63 -21.82
C GLY A 776 11.89 -5.27 -21.70
N ALA A 777 12.32 -4.93 -20.48
CA ALA A 777 13.68 -4.45 -20.23
C ALA A 777 14.74 -5.55 -20.21
N TYR A 778 14.37 -6.81 -19.91
CA TYR A 778 15.32 -7.88 -19.60
C TYR A 778 15.10 -9.13 -20.45
N LEU A 779 14.72 -8.95 -21.73
CA LEU A 779 14.39 -10.06 -22.63
C LEU A 779 15.57 -10.98 -22.94
N GLY A 780 16.75 -10.42 -23.06
CA GLY A 780 17.99 -11.13 -23.37
C GLY A 780 18.80 -11.49 -22.14
N SER A 781 19.02 -10.53 -21.24
CA SER A 781 19.82 -10.73 -20.03
C SER A 781 19.26 -11.80 -19.10
N ASP A 782 17.96 -12.03 -19.11
CA ASP A 782 17.31 -13.11 -18.35
C ASP A 782 17.32 -14.47 -19.05
N GLN A 783 17.92 -14.59 -20.27
CA GLN A 783 17.93 -15.79 -21.11
C GLN A 783 19.34 -16.21 -21.51
N THR A 784 20.32 -16.06 -20.63
CA THR A 784 21.76 -16.31 -20.89
C THR A 784 22.20 -17.78 -20.87
N ASN A 785 21.27 -18.72 -20.60
CA ASN A 785 21.56 -20.13 -20.75
C ASN A 785 21.33 -20.61 -22.20
N THR A 786 21.93 -21.73 -22.59
CA THR A 786 21.91 -22.29 -23.97
C THR A 786 20.48 -22.41 -24.54
N ASN A 787 19.48 -22.83 -23.75
CA ASN A 787 18.11 -22.95 -24.22
C ASN A 787 17.45 -21.58 -24.41
N GLY A 788 17.75 -20.64 -23.53
CA GLY A 788 17.28 -19.26 -23.62
C GLY A 788 17.88 -18.55 -24.84
N GLU A 789 19.20 -18.63 -25.03
CA GLU A 789 19.88 -18.04 -26.21
C GLU A 789 19.36 -18.63 -27.52
N ARG A 790 19.14 -19.96 -27.54
CA ARG A 790 18.53 -20.63 -28.70
C ARG A 790 17.10 -20.12 -28.94
N PHE A 791 16.29 -19.94 -27.89
CA PHE A 791 14.95 -19.38 -28.03
C PHE A 791 14.98 -17.95 -28.56
N LEU A 792 15.86 -17.08 -28.05
CA LEU A 792 16.04 -15.73 -28.59
C LEU A 792 16.38 -15.74 -30.07
N ALA A 793 17.33 -16.58 -30.48
CA ALA A 793 17.77 -16.69 -31.86
C ALA A 793 16.69 -17.27 -32.80
N GLU A 794 15.95 -18.29 -32.36
CA GLU A 794 14.96 -18.98 -33.19
C GLU A 794 13.64 -18.22 -33.30
N VAL A 795 13.16 -17.59 -32.21
CA VAL A 795 11.82 -16.99 -32.10
C VAL A 795 11.87 -15.47 -32.26
N LEU A 796 12.74 -14.80 -31.52
CA LEU A 796 12.82 -13.34 -31.55
C LEU A 796 13.83 -12.82 -32.58
N LYS A 797 14.68 -13.69 -33.14
CA LYS A 797 15.73 -13.38 -34.07
C LYS A 797 16.72 -12.34 -33.54
N VAL A 798 17.04 -12.44 -32.25
CA VAL A 798 17.94 -11.51 -31.56
C VAL A 798 19.04 -12.24 -30.81
N LYS A 799 20.14 -11.52 -30.58
CA LYS A 799 21.20 -11.90 -29.64
C LYS A 799 21.33 -10.82 -28.56
N PHE A 800 21.46 -11.24 -27.32
CA PHE A 800 21.80 -10.33 -26.23
C PHE A 800 23.24 -9.85 -26.35
N SER A 801 23.46 -8.56 -26.26
CA SER A 801 24.77 -7.92 -26.48
C SER A 801 25.24 -7.10 -25.26
N GLY A 802 24.36 -6.82 -24.31
CA GLY A 802 24.67 -6.01 -23.13
C GLY A 802 23.45 -5.23 -22.65
N THR A 803 23.68 -4.31 -21.72
CA THR A 803 22.64 -3.44 -21.17
C THR A 803 22.94 -1.98 -21.45
N ASN A 804 21.92 -1.20 -21.76
CA ASN A 804 22.01 0.25 -21.92
C ASN A 804 21.90 0.92 -20.57
N ARG A 805 22.97 1.55 -20.05
CA ARG A 805 23.03 2.16 -18.73
C ARG A 805 22.54 3.61 -18.73
N LEU A 806 22.21 4.11 -17.54
CA LEU A 806 21.63 5.41 -17.26
C LEU A 806 22.44 6.67 -17.63
N ASP A 807 23.72 6.54 -17.94
CA ASP A 807 24.59 7.63 -18.40
C ASP A 807 24.24 8.09 -19.83
N THR A 808 23.34 7.39 -20.51
CA THR A 808 22.76 7.79 -21.77
C THR A 808 21.43 8.53 -21.55
N LEU A 809 21.13 9.50 -22.44
CA LEU A 809 19.82 10.18 -22.41
C LEU A 809 18.69 9.18 -22.76
N PRO A 810 17.48 9.36 -22.19
CA PRO A 810 16.36 8.42 -22.32
C PRO A 810 15.66 8.46 -23.68
N TYR A 811 16.39 8.78 -24.75
CA TYR A 811 15.84 8.92 -26.09
C TYR A 811 16.00 7.65 -26.91
N ILE A 812 14.93 7.32 -27.62
CA ILE A 812 14.89 6.23 -28.61
C ILE A 812 14.61 6.82 -29.99
N LYS A 813 15.31 6.32 -31.02
CA LYS A 813 15.12 6.71 -32.43
C LYS A 813 14.66 5.51 -33.23
N GLY A 814 13.76 5.73 -34.17
CA GLY A 814 13.33 4.74 -35.17
C GLY A 814 11.88 4.92 -35.55
N MET A 815 11.45 4.23 -36.62
CA MET A 815 10.10 4.33 -37.17
C MET A 815 9.66 5.78 -37.43
N GLU A 816 10.58 6.61 -37.96
CA GLU A 816 10.38 8.05 -38.21
C GLU A 816 10.05 8.91 -36.96
N GLN A 817 10.38 8.40 -35.77
CA GLN A 817 10.11 9.06 -34.49
C GLN A 817 11.41 9.17 -33.66
N GLU A 818 11.47 10.20 -32.82
CA GLU A 818 12.39 10.31 -31.67
C GLU A 818 11.57 10.59 -30.42
N PHE A 819 11.77 9.82 -29.35
CA PHE A 819 10.92 9.88 -28.19
C PHE A 819 11.63 9.47 -26.90
N GLU A 820 11.08 9.93 -25.77
CA GLU A 820 11.58 9.64 -24.43
C GLU A 820 10.86 8.46 -23.78
N ILE A 821 11.63 7.71 -22.96
CA ILE A 821 11.09 6.67 -22.07
C ILE A 821 11.32 7.04 -20.59
N TYR A 822 10.56 6.41 -19.69
CA TYR A 822 10.85 6.45 -18.27
C TYR A 822 12.07 5.57 -17.96
N GLN A 823 13.21 6.19 -17.68
CA GLN A 823 14.49 5.51 -17.43
C GLN A 823 15.04 5.80 -16.02
N ALA A 824 14.57 6.85 -15.32
CA ALA A 824 14.93 7.18 -13.95
C ALA A 824 13.76 6.94 -13.00
N LEU A 825 14.04 6.52 -11.76
CA LEU A 825 13.05 6.32 -10.71
C LEU A 825 12.21 7.58 -10.50
N ASN A 826 10.88 7.42 -10.45
CA ASN A 826 9.92 8.50 -10.29
C ASN A 826 8.62 8.00 -9.67
N ASP A 827 7.70 8.89 -9.36
CA ASP A 827 6.43 8.61 -8.68
C ASP A 827 5.23 8.40 -9.64
N LYS A 828 5.46 8.39 -10.97
CA LYS A 828 4.38 8.30 -11.98
C LYS A 828 4.33 6.97 -12.70
N HIS A 829 5.50 6.41 -13.00
CA HIS A 829 5.63 5.18 -13.77
C HIS A 829 6.91 4.45 -13.36
N TYR A 830 6.91 3.13 -13.39
CA TYR A 830 8.16 2.40 -13.19
C TYR A 830 9.20 2.75 -14.28
N ALA A 831 10.46 2.57 -13.96
CA ALA A 831 11.57 2.97 -14.84
C ALA A 831 12.35 1.76 -15.36
N ALA A 832 12.65 1.75 -16.66
CA ALA A 832 13.58 0.81 -17.28
C ALA A 832 15.02 1.35 -17.13
N ILE A 833 15.63 1.14 -15.96
CA ILE A 833 16.93 1.75 -15.60
C ILE A 833 18.08 1.26 -16.48
N ALA A 834 18.15 -0.04 -16.75
CA ALA A 834 19.21 -0.67 -17.53
C ALA A 834 18.62 -1.70 -18.52
N PRO A 835 17.86 -1.25 -19.53
CA PRO A 835 17.25 -2.14 -20.50
C PRO A 835 18.32 -2.82 -21.37
N ASP A 836 17.97 -3.97 -21.92
CA ASP A 836 18.85 -4.78 -22.77
C ASP A 836 19.23 -4.10 -24.09
N ILE A 837 20.37 -4.50 -24.64
CA ILE A 837 20.76 -4.26 -26.01
C ILE A 837 20.58 -5.58 -26.80
N LEU A 838 19.73 -5.58 -27.81
CA LEU A 838 19.39 -6.76 -28.60
C LEU A 838 19.82 -6.58 -30.04
N GLU A 839 20.88 -7.26 -30.45
CA GLU A 839 21.35 -7.23 -31.84
C GLU A 839 20.53 -8.16 -32.73
N PRO A 840 20.15 -7.72 -33.95
CA PRO A 840 19.39 -8.54 -34.90
C PRO A 840 20.24 -9.68 -35.44
N LEU A 841 19.64 -10.84 -35.63
CA LEU A 841 20.21 -11.97 -36.36
C LEU A 841 19.59 -12.01 -37.78
N THR A 842 20.44 -11.95 -38.79
CA THR A 842 20.02 -11.97 -40.23
C THR A 842 18.99 -13.09 -40.50
N PRO A 843 17.85 -12.81 -41.16
CA PRO A 843 17.52 -11.59 -41.88
C PRO A 843 16.75 -10.52 -41.10
N ALA A 844 16.69 -10.59 -39.76
CA ALA A 844 16.11 -9.54 -38.92
C ALA A 844 16.97 -8.26 -39.00
N TYR A 845 16.36 -7.11 -38.65
CA TYR A 845 17.04 -5.81 -38.74
C TYR A 845 16.68 -4.94 -37.50
N CYS A 846 17.57 -3.99 -37.22
CA CYS A 846 17.36 -3.01 -36.16
C CYS A 846 16.31 -1.97 -36.58
N ALA A 847 15.19 -1.92 -35.87
CA ALA A 847 14.06 -1.01 -36.09
C ALA A 847 14.07 0.21 -35.17
N LEU A 848 14.64 0.08 -33.97
CA LEU A 848 14.74 1.12 -32.95
C LEU A 848 16.16 1.15 -32.37
N ARG A 849 16.68 2.34 -32.08
CA ARG A 849 18.01 2.56 -31.51
C ARG A 849 17.94 3.41 -30.25
N TYR A 850 18.75 3.09 -29.28
CA TYR A 850 19.09 3.99 -28.18
C TYR A 850 19.87 5.19 -28.70
N GLN A 851 19.97 6.24 -27.92
CA GLN A 851 20.69 7.45 -28.32
C GLN A 851 22.17 7.18 -28.70
N ASN A 852 22.81 6.20 -28.09
CA ASN A 852 24.17 5.77 -28.35
C ASN A 852 24.28 4.85 -29.59
N GLU A 853 23.27 4.83 -30.46
CA GLU A 853 23.14 4.03 -31.68
C GLU A 853 23.07 2.51 -31.47
N GLN A 854 23.06 2.01 -30.24
CA GLN A 854 22.87 0.59 -29.95
C GLN A 854 21.42 0.17 -30.19
N SER A 855 21.23 -1.11 -30.51
CA SER A 855 19.94 -1.64 -30.90
C SER A 855 18.97 -1.73 -29.69
N ALA A 856 17.86 -1.00 -29.75
CA ALA A 856 16.77 -0.95 -28.80
C ALA A 856 15.53 -1.74 -29.22
N GLY A 857 15.47 -2.15 -30.51
CA GLY A 857 14.35 -2.94 -31.02
C GLY A 857 14.66 -3.54 -32.39
N VAL A 858 14.14 -4.75 -32.58
CA VAL A 858 14.42 -5.60 -33.74
C VAL A 858 13.14 -6.04 -34.43
N ALA A 859 13.09 -5.96 -35.70
CA ALA A 859 12.01 -6.44 -36.55
C ALA A 859 12.45 -7.63 -37.41
N TYR A 860 11.62 -8.66 -37.50
CA TYR A 860 11.80 -9.82 -38.36
C TYR A 860 10.61 -10.00 -39.29
N ASP A 861 10.85 -9.97 -40.61
CA ASP A 861 9.86 -10.17 -41.65
C ASP A 861 10.20 -11.44 -42.46
N GLY A 862 9.90 -12.60 -41.87
CA GLY A 862 10.08 -13.89 -42.54
C GLY A 862 8.83 -14.31 -43.31
N SER A 863 9.01 -15.23 -44.26
CA SER A 863 7.90 -15.89 -44.93
C SER A 863 7.10 -16.82 -44.02
N ASP A 864 7.69 -17.24 -42.90
CA ASP A 864 7.15 -18.14 -41.88
C ASP A 864 6.33 -17.40 -40.81
N TYR A 865 6.85 -16.29 -40.28
CA TYR A 865 6.16 -15.42 -39.32
C TYR A 865 6.79 -14.03 -39.33
N LYS A 866 6.14 -13.09 -38.55
CA LYS A 866 6.70 -11.76 -38.28
C LYS A 866 6.82 -11.54 -36.76
N CYS A 867 7.90 -10.89 -36.37
CA CYS A 867 8.13 -10.53 -34.98
C CYS A 867 8.63 -9.09 -34.83
N PHE A 868 8.17 -8.37 -33.82
CA PHE A 868 8.70 -7.07 -33.42
C PHE A 868 9.08 -7.13 -31.96
N THR A 869 10.35 -7.00 -31.65
CA THR A 869 10.91 -7.11 -30.28
C THR A 869 11.43 -5.76 -29.82
N MET A 870 10.95 -5.26 -28.67
CA MET A 870 11.44 -4.04 -28.04
C MET A 870 12.24 -4.42 -26.79
N ALA A 871 13.49 -3.99 -26.73
CA ALA A 871 14.39 -4.23 -25.59
C ALA A 871 14.10 -3.32 -24.39
N PHE A 872 13.05 -2.55 -24.46
CA PHE A 872 12.48 -1.74 -23.38
C PHE A 872 10.95 -1.89 -23.35
N PRO A 873 10.28 -1.64 -22.22
CA PRO A 873 8.84 -1.74 -22.14
C PRO A 873 8.15 -0.65 -22.99
N PHE A 874 7.19 -1.03 -23.80
CA PHE A 874 6.42 -0.10 -24.65
C PHE A 874 5.67 0.94 -23.80
N GLU A 875 5.12 0.54 -22.70
CA GLU A 875 4.38 1.42 -21.76
C GLU A 875 5.28 2.46 -21.10
N CYS A 876 6.61 2.27 -21.09
CA CYS A 876 7.57 3.29 -20.66
C CYS A 876 7.73 4.47 -21.62
N ILE A 877 7.20 4.42 -22.85
CA ILE A 877 7.17 5.57 -23.76
C ILE A 877 6.31 6.68 -23.11
N ARG A 878 6.88 7.86 -22.86
CA ARG A 878 6.25 8.92 -22.05
C ARG A 878 5.03 9.53 -22.73
N SER A 879 5.08 9.76 -24.05
CA SER A 879 3.99 10.42 -24.79
C SER A 879 2.92 9.44 -25.28
N PRO A 880 1.64 9.60 -24.87
CA PRO A 880 0.53 8.79 -25.38
C PRO A 880 0.38 8.86 -26.91
N LYS A 881 0.61 10.04 -27.49
CA LYS A 881 0.56 10.22 -28.96
C LYS A 881 1.62 9.35 -29.65
N VAL A 882 2.85 9.39 -29.13
CA VAL A 882 3.96 8.57 -29.69
C VAL A 882 3.66 7.08 -29.52
N ARG A 883 3.13 6.64 -28.38
CA ARG A 883 2.68 5.25 -28.19
C ARG A 883 1.68 4.84 -29.28
N ASN A 884 0.70 5.69 -29.59
CA ASN A 884 -0.29 5.41 -30.62
C ASN A 884 0.36 5.31 -32.02
N ASP A 885 1.29 6.19 -32.33
CA ASP A 885 1.96 6.23 -33.64
C ASP A 885 2.90 5.03 -33.81
N ILE A 886 3.71 4.69 -32.82
CA ILE A 886 4.58 3.51 -32.81
C ILE A 886 3.74 2.22 -32.90
N MET A 887 2.67 2.08 -32.11
CA MET A 887 1.79 0.91 -32.18
C MET A 887 1.13 0.76 -33.58
N ARG A 888 0.70 1.86 -34.17
CA ARG A 888 0.16 1.86 -35.53
C ARG A 888 1.20 1.34 -36.55
N GLY A 889 2.44 1.77 -36.45
CA GLY A 889 3.56 1.31 -37.29
C GLY A 889 3.82 -0.18 -37.11
N ILE A 890 3.90 -0.65 -35.84
CA ILE A 890 4.13 -2.07 -35.51
C ILE A 890 3.00 -2.96 -36.06
N LEU A 891 1.74 -2.58 -35.82
CA LEU A 891 0.60 -3.37 -36.31
C LEU A 891 0.46 -3.36 -37.83
N THR A 892 0.83 -2.25 -38.49
CA THR A 892 0.90 -2.19 -39.93
C THR A 892 1.97 -3.15 -40.48
N TYR A 893 3.12 -3.19 -39.82
CA TYR A 893 4.20 -4.12 -40.17
C TYR A 893 3.81 -5.60 -39.95
N LEU A 894 3.29 -5.93 -38.78
CA LEU A 894 2.96 -7.30 -38.41
C LEU A 894 1.76 -7.87 -39.20
N LEU A 895 0.74 -7.06 -39.51
CA LEU A 895 -0.54 -7.55 -40.03
C LEU A 895 -0.79 -7.26 -41.53
N LYS A 896 0.17 -6.57 -42.17
CA LYS A 896 0.26 -6.60 -43.63
C LYS A 896 0.75 -7.98 -44.06
#